data_f72f84b1ae27cb8e940a909a51834608
#
_entry.id   f72f84b1ae27cb8e940a909a51834608
#
_cell.length_a   1.000
_cell.length_b   1.000
_cell.length_c   1.000
_cell.angle_alpha   90.00
_cell.angle_beta   90.00
_cell.angle_gamma   90.00
#
_symmetry.space_group_name_H-M   'P 1'
#
loop_
_entity.id
_entity.type
_entity.pdbx_description
1 polymer ?
#
loop_
_entity_poly.entity_id
_entity_poly.type
_entity_poly.pdbx_seq_one_letter_code
_entity_poly.pdbx_strand_id
1 'polypeptide(L)'
;MLVKIQSNETPLVREVGGKAASLIRLSQAGFPVPSGNVLTTDFFAPWIEQIEKNANWHDVLSALFKVRTSQPNLQERESLSAACDELKQFSTDFDFTKEQRSALEEIRGATADHRFAVRSSSPEEDLAGASFAGLYETVLNVTSNTLETAVRQCFRSCLDARVLIYKREMRIEQFSPSIAVVIQRQVESEISGVVFSLNPVNNDFDELLINASWGLGEALVSGEITPDTLVVDKVSGDVIGSRRGDKGGVRSDQDCLSPAQILELKQTVSRIEALYEEPVDVEWSFFKDILYVLQARPITTYVPLAKELQTEPGAKRMLYFDRSLADGMTMSGPISPLTIDGLEVPLREMIAFIVPGLDPEGVDLAEAGVIVSGSRLYMNLSMYMPLMKSEGMANLMATINTTLADMVVGNDLEPYRMEKPPPFLRKRSLIRHLPRILWKTRTLITSVVKSMLKPAQFLRSYNEAIDNFDEWLSQPIDFTQPLKEQVMASYLKFWEVTEASTYPALIFFMYANATIKQLDRSATPGTGDLVDAICRGYPDDQIVQMGLMMFDLSKALPKQDYEDLETLEQRLQTRALDPVFLSQWDVFIQRFGCRGPLEMEWANPKYGEQPRLALQQIAMIANAGGTFDPHEVQRQLIAEREQAYDRLRQLLPKRKRKRLAKAYKTLLLHSRSRELIKHHIMQVFARFRTRVLCHADQLVREGRLDTREQIFDVCMSEIDRALHEPEFDIRNAAIARGANFHKLKARVKHFPMAIDSRGRILRPNKKAETGGFKGAPISPGTVT
;
A
#
# COMPACT_ATOMS: atom_id res chain seq x y z
N MET A 1 4.86 -24.06 34.17
CA MET A 1 4.36 -25.10 33.24
C MET A 1 2.84 -25.03 32.99
N LEU A 2 2.01 -24.68 33.98
CA LEU A 2 0.55 -24.62 33.85
C LEU A 2 0.03 -23.27 34.31
N VAL A 3 -0.82 -22.62 33.49
CA VAL A 3 -1.47 -21.34 33.76
C VAL A 3 -2.98 -21.49 33.51
N LYS A 4 -3.85 -20.95 34.37
CA LYS A 4 -5.30 -20.95 34.16
C LYS A 4 -5.72 -19.77 33.28
N ILE A 5 -6.67 -19.96 32.36
CA ILE A 5 -7.24 -18.86 31.53
C ILE A 5 -7.89 -17.81 32.46
N GLN A 6 -8.50 -18.20 33.56
CA GLN A 6 -9.11 -17.32 34.56
C GLN A 6 -8.11 -16.79 35.60
N SER A 7 -6.80 -16.79 35.28
CA SER A 7 -5.77 -16.22 36.16
C SER A 7 -5.86 -14.69 36.20
N ASN A 8 -5.55 -14.12 37.38
CA ASN A 8 -5.35 -12.69 37.53
C ASN A 8 -3.92 -12.24 37.12
N GLU A 9 -3.03 -13.21 36.91
CA GLU A 9 -1.67 -12.93 36.42
C GLU A 9 -1.67 -12.71 34.91
N THR A 10 -0.84 -11.81 34.44
CA THR A 10 -0.65 -11.54 33.01
C THR A 10 0.68 -12.18 32.56
N PRO A 11 0.67 -13.45 32.12
CA PRO A 11 1.87 -14.12 31.64
C PRO A 11 2.39 -13.48 30.36
N LEU A 12 3.69 -13.62 30.11
CA LEU A 12 4.30 -13.10 28.88
C LEU A 12 3.85 -13.93 27.67
N VAL A 13 3.64 -13.26 26.53
CA VAL A 13 3.24 -13.93 25.27
C VAL A 13 4.24 -15.05 24.90
N ARG A 14 5.54 -14.86 25.15
CA ARG A 14 6.56 -15.89 24.92
C ARG A 14 6.37 -17.16 25.76
N GLU A 15 5.61 -17.09 26.85
CA GLU A 15 5.38 -18.24 27.76
C GLU A 15 4.09 -18.99 27.40
N VAL A 16 3.04 -18.27 26.99
CA VAL A 16 1.70 -18.86 26.78
C VAL A 16 1.23 -18.83 25.32
N GLY A 17 1.94 -18.10 24.43
CA GLY A 17 1.54 -17.88 23.06
C GLY A 17 0.42 -16.86 22.91
N GLY A 18 0.17 -16.41 21.67
CA GLY A 18 -0.77 -15.33 21.34
C GLY A 18 -2.21 -15.67 21.69
N LYS A 19 -2.71 -16.85 21.28
CA LYS A 19 -4.11 -17.28 21.59
C LYS A 19 -4.39 -17.32 23.08
N ALA A 20 -3.49 -17.90 23.87
CA ALA A 20 -3.68 -17.99 25.32
C ALA A 20 -3.63 -16.63 26.00
N ALA A 21 -2.69 -15.78 25.60
CA ALA A 21 -2.58 -14.41 26.11
C ALA A 21 -3.86 -13.60 25.82
N SER A 22 -4.42 -13.73 24.62
CA SER A 22 -5.71 -13.12 24.24
C SER A 22 -6.86 -13.63 25.11
N LEU A 23 -7.00 -14.95 25.30
CA LEU A 23 -8.05 -15.54 26.13
C LEU A 23 -7.96 -15.11 27.61
N ILE A 24 -6.75 -15.03 28.16
CA ILE A 24 -6.50 -14.54 29.53
C ILE A 24 -6.91 -13.07 29.65
N ARG A 25 -6.49 -12.22 28.71
CA ARG A 25 -6.85 -10.81 28.65
C ARG A 25 -8.36 -10.59 28.58
N LEU A 26 -9.06 -11.35 27.74
CA LEU A 26 -10.52 -11.32 27.63
C LEU A 26 -11.20 -11.76 28.91
N SER A 27 -10.72 -12.84 29.54
CA SER A 27 -11.23 -13.32 30.82
C SER A 27 -11.07 -12.30 31.94
N GLN A 28 -9.90 -11.67 32.05
CA GLN A 28 -9.61 -10.58 32.99
C GLN A 28 -10.50 -9.35 32.76
N ALA A 29 -10.86 -9.06 31.53
CA ALA A 29 -11.78 -7.98 31.17
C ALA A 29 -13.28 -8.35 31.38
N GLY A 30 -13.57 -9.54 31.90
CA GLY A 30 -14.92 -10.00 32.25
C GLY A 30 -15.74 -10.49 31.07
N PHE A 31 -15.12 -10.86 29.95
CA PHE A 31 -15.83 -11.49 28.83
C PHE A 31 -16.11 -12.98 29.13
N PRO A 32 -17.19 -13.55 28.54
CA PRO A 32 -17.60 -14.95 28.79
C PRO A 32 -16.69 -15.94 28.03
N VAL A 33 -15.47 -16.09 28.50
CA VAL A 33 -14.49 -17.05 27.98
C VAL A 33 -14.67 -18.41 28.67
N PRO A 34 -14.80 -19.54 27.93
CA PRO A 34 -14.85 -20.85 28.53
C PRO A 34 -13.60 -21.13 29.39
N SER A 35 -13.79 -21.79 30.54
CA SER A 35 -12.69 -22.13 31.43
C SER A 35 -11.68 -23.06 30.78
N GLY A 36 -10.42 -22.95 31.21
CA GLY A 36 -9.36 -23.80 30.69
C GLY A 36 -8.00 -23.52 31.29
N ASN A 37 -7.04 -24.29 30.81
CA ASN A 37 -5.66 -24.27 31.24
C ASN A 37 -4.74 -24.10 30.04
N VAL A 38 -3.56 -23.55 30.26
CA VAL A 38 -2.50 -23.36 29.25
C VAL A 38 -1.27 -24.15 29.72
N LEU A 39 -0.82 -25.07 28.89
CA LEU A 39 0.51 -25.66 29.02
C LEU A 39 1.49 -24.67 28.38
N THR A 40 2.38 -24.11 29.19
CA THR A 40 3.32 -23.06 28.73
C THR A 40 4.41 -23.64 27.83
N THR A 41 5.16 -22.76 27.15
CA THR A 41 6.34 -23.18 26.35
C THR A 41 7.33 -24.03 27.18
N ASP A 42 7.51 -23.73 28.47
CA ASP A 42 8.37 -24.51 29.37
C ASP A 42 7.89 -25.95 29.57
N PHE A 43 6.59 -26.21 29.38
CA PHE A 43 6.09 -27.59 29.44
C PHE A 43 6.72 -28.45 28.34
N PHE A 44 6.98 -27.87 27.17
CA PHE A 44 7.53 -28.59 26.04
C PHE A 44 9.07 -28.50 25.93
N ALA A 45 9.74 -27.76 26.79
CA ALA A 45 11.20 -27.62 26.78
C ALA A 45 11.96 -28.96 26.75
N PRO A 46 11.58 -30.00 27.51
CA PRO A 46 12.26 -31.31 27.44
C PRO A 46 12.14 -31.99 26.06
N TRP A 47 11.05 -31.78 25.34
CA TRP A 47 10.85 -32.33 23.99
C TRP A 47 11.60 -31.51 22.93
N ILE A 48 11.62 -30.21 23.08
CA ILE A 48 12.38 -29.31 22.20
C ILE A 48 13.88 -29.62 22.28
N GLU A 49 14.40 -29.81 23.50
CA GLU A 49 15.81 -30.21 23.71
C GLU A 49 16.16 -31.53 23.02
N GLN A 50 15.25 -32.51 23.04
CA GLN A 50 15.45 -33.80 22.33
C GLN A 50 15.44 -33.59 20.80
N ILE A 51 14.57 -32.72 20.27
CA ILE A 51 14.50 -32.38 18.86
C ILE A 51 15.79 -31.71 18.41
N GLU A 52 16.26 -30.69 19.14
CA GLU A 52 17.46 -29.93 18.77
C GLU A 52 18.74 -30.77 18.79
N LYS A 53 18.79 -31.80 19.62
CA LYS A 53 19.90 -32.78 19.67
C LYS A 53 19.81 -33.85 18.59
N ASN A 54 18.70 -33.97 17.87
CA ASN A 54 18.50 -34.98 16.84
C ASN A 54 19.13 -34.55 15.50
N ALA A 55 19.74 -35.49 14.79
CA ALA A 55 20.34 -35.25 13.48
C ALA A 55 19.28 -34.73 12.47
N ASN A 56 18.06 -35.25 12.50
CA ASN A 56 16.98 -34.85 11.60
C ASN A 56 16.64 -33.35 11.74
N TRP A 57 16.89 -32.71 12.89
CA TRP A 57 16.72 -31.26 13.03
C TRP A 57 17.72 -30.48 12.19
N HIS A 58 18.97 -30.93 12.10
CA HIS A 58 19.97 -30.34 11.22
C HIS A 58 19.61 -30.51 9.74
N ASP A 59 18.99 -31.64 9.40
CA ASP A 59 18.52 -31.90 8.02
C ASP A 59 17.36 -30.97 7.67
N VAL A 60 16.41 -30.73 8.59
CA VAL A 60 15.33 -29.76 8.44
C VAL A 60 15.88 -28.35 8.21
N LEU A 61 16.83 -27.90 9.04
CA LEU A 61 17.45 -26.57 8.88
C LEU A 61 18.21 -26.47 7.55
N SER A 62 18.97 -27.51 7.18
CA SER A 62 19.68 -27.57 5.90
C SER A 62 18.72 -27.49 4.71
N ALA A 63 17.62 -28.24 4.74
CA ALA A 63 16.59 -28.18 3.72
C ALA A 63 15.90 -26.81 3.67
N LEU A 64 15.55 -26.23 4.84
CA LEU A 64 14.93 -24.92 4.95
C LEU A 64 15.79 -23.82 4.31
N PHE A 65 17.10 -23.82 4.56
CA PHE A 65 18.00 -22.82 3.97
C PHE A 65 18.22 -22.97 2.47
N LYS A 66 17.95 -24.14 1.89
CA LYS A 66 17.97 -24.37 0.44
C LYS A 66 16.71 -23.86 -0.28
N VAL A 67 15.57 -23.79 0.41
CA VAL A 67 14.31 -23.26 -0.18
C VAL A 67 14.51 -21.80 -0.59
N ARG A 68 14.26 -21.45 -1.84
CA ARG A 68 14.36 -20.07 -2.33
C ARG A 68 13.13 -19.26 -1.86
N THR A 69 13.35 -18.14 -1.19
CA THR A 69 12.27 -17.30 -0.64
C THR A 69 11.41 -16.60 -1.70
N SER A 70 11.97 -16.31 -2.89
CA SER A 70 11.27 -15.59 -3.95
C SER A 70 10.40 -16.46 -4.86
N GLN A 71 10.76 -17.72 -5.06
CA GLN A 71 10.00 -18.74 -5.81
C GLN A 71 10.52 -20.14 -5.42
N PRO A 72 10.03 -20.75 -4.33
CA PRO A 72 10.45 -22.10 -3.98
C PRO A 72 9.97 -23.07 -5.05
N ASN A 73 10.89 -23.88 -5.62
CA ASN A 73 10.50 -24.92 -6.56
C ASN A 73 9.82 -26.10 -5.80
N LEU A 74 9.08 -26.91 -6.52
CA LEU A 74 8.32 -28.04 -5.95
C LEU A 74 9.25 -29.01 -5.20
N GLN A 75 10.41 -29.34 -5.77
CA GLN A 75 11.38 -30.28 -5.22
C GLN A 75 12.00 -29.79 -3.89
N GLU A 76 12.28 -28.49 -3.76
CA GLU A 76 12.78 -27.89 -2.52
C GLU A 76 11.74 -27.98 -1.39
N ARG A 77 10.45 -27.75 -1.71
CA ARG A 77 9.34 -27.88 -0.76
C ARG A 77 9.11 -29.34 -0.34
N GLU A 78 9.15 -30.27 -1.26
CA GLU A 78 8.99 -31.70 -1.00
C GLU A 78 10.14 -32.23 -0.12
N SER A 79 11.37 -31.81 -0.36
CA SER A 79 12.53 -32.18 0.46
C SER A 79 12.40 -31.68 1.91
N LEU A 80 11.97 -30.43 2.09
CA LEU A 80 11.73 -29.88 3.43
C LEU A 80 10.55 -30.57 4.12
N SER A 81 9.47 -30.84 3.39
CA SER A 81 8.31 -31.55 3.95
C SER A 81 8.69 -32.96 4.44
N ALA A 82 9.46 -33.71 3.64
CA ALA A 82 9.92 -35.04 4.02
C ALA A 82 10.80 -35.00 5.30
N ALA A 83 11.74 -34.06 5.39
CA ALA A 83 12.57 -33.91 6.60
C ALA A 83 11.73 -33.52 7.84
N CYS A 84 10.74 -32.65 7.67
CA CYS A 84 9.79 -32.31 8.75
C CYS A 84 8.94 -33.51 9.19
N ASP A 85 8.50 -34.36 8.24
CA ASP A 85 7.68 -35.54 8.54
C ASP A 85 8.48 -36.60 9.27
N GLU A 86 9.77 -36.81 8.94
CA GLU A 86 10.68 -37.66 9.71
C GLU A 86 10.85 -37.15 11.14
N LEU A 87 10.99 -35.83 11.33
CA LEU A 87 11.10 -35.24 12.66
C LEU A 87 9.79 -35.34 13.46
N LYS A 88 8.63 -35.17 12.82
CA LYS A 88 7.33 -35.42 13.41
C LYS A 88 7.17 -36.89 13.83
N GLN A 89 7.63 -37.83 13.01
CA GLN A 89 7.63 -39.24 13.33
C GLN A 89 8.50 -39.55 14.55
N PHE A 90 9.70 -39.00 14.62
CA PHE A 90 10.60 -39.10 15.78
C PHE A 90 9.95 -38.59 17.06
N SER A 91 9.15 -37.50 17.01
CA SER A 91 8.49 -36.90 18.14
C SER A 91 7.18 -37.61 18.56
N THR A 92 6.76 -38.67 17.85
CA THR A 92 5.45 -39.33 18.11
C THR A 92 5.37 -39.94 19.48
N ASP A 93 6.44 -40.57 19.95
CA ASP A 93 6.48 -41.38 21.16
C ASP A 93 7.29 -40.74 22.31
N PHE A 94 7.44 -39.40 22.28
CA PHE A 94 8.10 -38.72 23.40
C PHE A 94 7.41 -38.98 24.72
N ASP A 95 8.16 -39.42 25.71
CA ASP A 95 7.64 -39.64 27.06
C ASP A 95 7.38 -38.31 27.79
N PHE A 96 6.29 -38.29 28.54
CA PHE A 96 6.05 -37.20 29.49
C PHE A 96 6.92 -37.36 30.73
N THR A 97 7.57 -36.30 31.18
CA THR A 97 8.27 -36.26 32.47
C THR A 97 7.27 -36.38 33.62
N LYS A 98 7.77 -36.58 34.83
CA LYS A 98 6.90 -36.63 36.04
C LYS A 98 6.13 -35.32 36.23
N GLU A 99 6.78 -34.19 36.00
CA GLU A 99 6.22 -32.86 36.14
C GLU A 99 5.13 -32.61 35.08
N GLN A 100 5.38 -33.04 33.85
CA GLN A 100 4.38 -32.95 32.76
C GLN A 100 3.16 -33.81 33.06
N ARG A 101 3.36 -35.06 33.55
CA ARG A 101 2.25 -35.94 33.94
C ARG A 101 1.43 -35.32 35.07
N SER A 102 2.09 -34.76 36.10
CA SER A 102 1.42 -34.09 37.22
C SER A 102 0.53 -32.94 36.75
N ALA A 103 1.02 -32.12 35.80
CA ALA A 103 0.23 -31.03 35.23
C ALA A 103 -1.00 -31.53 34.43
N LEU A 104 -0.87 -32.63 33.69
CA LEU A 104 -1.99 -33.25 32.95
C LEU A 104 -3.01 -33.91 33.91
N GLU A 105 -2.55 -34.50 35.02
CA GLU A 105 -3.43 -35.07 36.06
C GLU A 105 -4.23 -33.98 36.78
N GLU A 106 -3.63 -32.81 37.07
CA GLU A 106 -4.35 -31.65 37.63
C GLU A 106 -5.51 -31.25 36.73
N ILE A 107 -5.30 -31.19 35.39
CA ILE A 107 -6.36 -30.87 34.42
C ILE A 107 -7.45 -31.94 34.41
N ARG A 108 -7.06 -33.23 34.43
CA ARG A 108 -8.00 -34.38 34.47
C ARG A 108 -8.87 -34.37 35.72
N GLY A 109 -8.25 -34.12 36.87
CA GLY A 109 -8.94 -34.15 38.17
C GLY A 109 -10.00 -33.07 38.35
N ALA A 110 -9.80 -31.93 37.69
CA ALA A 110 -10.73 -30.80 37.74
C ALA A 110 -11.98 -30.97 36.86
N THR A 111 -12.03 -31.96 35.92
CA THR A 111 -13.03 -31.94 34.83
C THR A 111 -13.38 -33.32 34.26
N ALA A 112 -13.70 -34.32 35.14
CA ALA A 112 -13.92 -35.71 34.73
C ALA A 112 -15.00 -35.94 33.66
N ASP A 113 -16.01 -35.04 33.53
CA ASP A 113 -17.18 -35.22 32.66
C ASP A 113 -17.22 -34.22 31.45
N HIS A 114 -16.15 -33.46 31.21
CA HIS A 114 -16.17 -32.45 30.17
C HIS A 114 -15.32 -32.84 28.93
N ARG A 115 -15.76 -32.42 27.77
CA ARG A 115 -14.92 -32.43 26.54
C ARG A 115 -14.05 -31.18 26.49
N PHE A 116 -12.89 -31.33 25.88
CA PHE A 116 -11.94 -30.25 25.68
C PHE A 116 -11.74 -29.92 24.19
N ALA A 117 -11.50 -28.64 23.90
CA ALA A 117 -10.83 -28.19 22.74
C ALA A 117 -9.35 -27.97 23.08
N VAL A 118 -8.45 -28.71 22.42
CA VAL A 118 -7.00 -28.61 22.62
C VAL A 118 -6.46 -27.86 21.43
N ARG A 119 -5.85 -26.68 21.69
CA ARG A 119 -5.47 -25.71 20.63
C ARG A 119 -4.02 -25.30 20.81
N SER A 120 -3.26 -25.30 19.73
CA SER A 120 -1.91 -24.72 19.72
C SER A 120 -1.96 -23.21 19.91
N SER A 121 -0.95 -22.67 20.61
CA SER A 121 -0.77 -21.25 20.90
C SER A 121 0.71 -20.89 20.75
N SER A 122 1.09 -20.41 19.59
CA SER A 122 2.48 -20.03 19.32
C SER A 122 2.77 -18.60 19.80
N PRO A 123 3.97 -18.32 20.32
CA PRO A 123 4.41 -16.98 20.64
C PRO A 123 4.49 -16.04 19.42
N GLU A 124 4.68 -16.62 18.23
CA GLU A 124 4.83 -15.85 16.98
C GLU A 124 3.49 -15.62 16.25
N GLU A 125 2.40 -16.22 16.71
CA GLU A 125 1.12 -16.27 15.98
C GLU A 125 0.51 -14.88 15.74
N ASP A 126 0.71 -13.94 16.67
CA ASP A 126 0.15 -12.60 16.63
C ASP A 126 1.23 -11.50 16.52
N LEU A 127 2.38 -11.82 15.92
CA LEU A 127 3.39 -10.79 15.63
C LEU A 127 2.87 -9.79 14.60
N ALA A 128 3.20 -8.51 14.81
CA ALA A 128 2.79 -7.43 13.92
C ALA A 128 3.19 -7.70 12.46
N GLY A 129 2.20 -7.85 11.59
CA GLY A 129 2.40 -8.13 10.17
C GLY A 129 2.52 -9.61 9.79
N ALA A 130 2.44 -10.54 10.75
CA ALA A 130 2.44 -11.98 10.52
C ALA A 130 1.07 -12.59 10.90
N SER A 131 0.57 -13.50 10.09
CA SER A 131 -0.64 -14.27 10.38
C SER A 131 -0.38 -15.75 10.15
N PHE A 132 -0.26 -16.50 11.22
CA PHE A 132 -0.12 -17.96 11.19
C PHE A 132 -1.47 -18.68 11.17
N ALA A 133 -2.54 -17.98 10.79
CA ALA A 133 -3.90 -18.55 10.75
C ALA A 133 -3.95 -19.85 9.91
N GLY A 134 -4.47 -20.92 10.49
CA GLY A 134 -4.60 -22.22 9.84
C GLY A 134 -3.30 -23.01 9.65
N LEU A 135 -2.17 -22.54 10.18
CA LEU A 135 -0.90 -23.29 10.13
C LEU A 135 -0.73 -24.26 11.31
N TYR A 136 -1.41 -24.01 12.41
CA TYR A 136 -1.34 -24.80 13.64
C TYR A 136 -2.62 -25.60 13.86
N GLU A 137 -2.55 -26.69 14.64
CA GLU A 137 -3.64 -27.62 14.83
C GLU A 137 -4.55 -27.28 16.02
N THR A 138 -5.83 -27.65 15.88
CA THR A 138 -6.84 -27.68 16.93
C THR A 138 -7.48 -29.06 16.93
N VAL A 139 -7.61 -29.69 18.11
CA VAL A 139 -8.25 -30.97 18.29
C VAL A 139 -9.51 -30.79 19.17
N LEU A 140 -10.66 -31.10 18.62
CA LEU A 140 -11.94 -31.03 19.30
C LEU A 140 -12.40 -32.38 19.83
N ASN A 141 -13.42 -32.39 20.67
CA ASN A 141 -14.01 -33.57 21.29
C ASN A 141 -13.02 -34.41 22.13
N VAL A 142 -12.00 -33.77 22.67
CA VAL A 142 -10.98 -34.44 23.49
C VAL A 142 -11.55 -34.79 24.84
N THR A 143 -11.39 -36.06 25.21
CA THR A 143 -11.75 -36.58 26.55
C THR A 143 -10.52 -36.67 27.44
N SER A 144 -10.72 -36.92 28.72
CA SER A 144 -9.62 -37.17 29.68
C SER A 144 -8.67 -38.30 29.22
N ASN A 145 -9.19 -39.32 28.52
CA ASN A 145 -8.40 -40.44 28.00
C ASN A 145 -7.59 -40.12 26.77
N THR A 146 -8.06 -39.19 25.94
CA THR A 146 -7.40 -38.79 24.65
C THR A 146 -6.58 -37.50 24.79
N LEU A 147 -6.52 -36.91 26.00
CA LEU A 147 -5.87 -35.62 26.25
C LEU A 147 -4.37 -35.64 25.88
N GLU A 148 -3.63 -36.66 26.29
CA GLU A 148 -2.21 -36.77 26.00
C GLU A 148 -1.94 -36.84 24.49
N THR A 149 -2.75 -37.61 23.78
CA THR A 149 -2.65 -37.71 22.29
C THR A 149 -2.90 -36.38 21.64
N ALA A 150 -3.92 -35.63 22.05
CA ALA A 150 -4.26 -34.33 21.53
C ALA A 150 -3.14 -33.28 21.80
N VAL A 151 -2.54 -33.33 23.02
CA VAL A 151 -1.42 -32.44 23.36
C VAL A 151 -0.19 -32.72 22.46
N ARG A 152 0.12 -34.01 22.24
CA ARG A 152 1.21 -34.40 21.31
C ARG A 152 0.92 -33.92 19.86
N GLN A 153 -0.31 -34.07 19.41
CA GLN A 153 -0.72 -33.63 18.08
C GLN A 153 -0.57 -32.12 17.91
N CYS A 154 -1.05 -31.32 18.88
CA CYS A 154 -0.87 -29.88 18.85
C CYS A 154 0.61 -29.48 18.90
N PHE A 155 1.44 -30.16 19.71
CA PHE A 155 2.89 -29.91 19.75
C PHE A 155 3.53 -30.13 18.38
N ARG A 156 3.23 -31.26 17.72
CA ARG A 156 3.81 -31.62 16.43
C ARG A 156 3.50 -30.63 15.30
N SER A 157 2.42 -29.85 15.44
CA SER A 157 2.06 -28.84 14.45
C SER A 157 3.11 -27.74 14.28
N CYS A 158 3.93 -27.45 15.31
CA CYS A 158 5.00 -26.46 15.19
C CYS A 158 6.19 -26.96 14.35
N LEU A 159 6.26 -28.26 14.03
CA LEU A 159 7.27 -28.89 13.16
C LEU A 159 6.82 -28.94 11.69
N ASP A 160 5.71 -28.33 11.33
CA ASP A 160 5.23 -28.33 9.94
C ASP A 160 6.12 -27.47 9.03
N ALA A 161 6.43 -27.98 7.83
CA ALA A 161 7.25 -27.27 6.86
C ALA A 161 6.68 -25.87 6.51
N ARG A 162 5.34 -25.73 6.49
CA ARG A 162 4.67 -24.45 6.22
C ARG A 162 4.97 -23.42 7.31
N VAL A 163 5.05 -23.84 8.59
CA VAL A 163 5.39 -22.96 9.71
C VAL A 163 6.83 -22.45 9.56
N LEU A 164 7.78 -23.33 9.23
CA LEU A 164 9.19 -22.97 9.08
C LEU A 164 9.43 -22.06 7.86
N ILE A 165 8.78 -22.35 6.73
CA ILE A 165 8.84 -21.49 5.54
C ILE A 165 8.31 -20.09 5.89
N TYR A 166 7.16 -20.02 6.56
CA TYR A 166 6.56 -18.76 6.92
C TYR A 166 7.41 -17.94 7.92
N LYS A 167 8.02 -18.59 8.93
CA LYS A 167 9.00 -17.95 9.81
C LYS A 167 10.14 -17.29 9.01
N ARG A 168 10.65 -17.98 8.03
CA ARG A 168 11.74 -17.47 7.18
C ARG A 168 11.29 -16.32 6.28
N GLU A 169 10.09 -16.39 5.69
CA GLU A 169 9.52 -15.30 4.88
C GLU A 169 9.33 -14.04 5.73
N MET A 170 8.96 -14.19 7.00
CA MET A 170 8.81 -13.10 7.97
C MET A 170 10.14 -12.65 8.61
N ARG A 171 11.27 -13.23 8.20
CA ARG A 171 12.62 -12.94 8.73
C ARG A 171 12.72 -13.14 10.25
N ILE A 172 12.01 -14.11 10.79
CA ILE A 172 12.15 -14.53 12.18
C ILE A 172 13.43 -15.36 12.27
N GLU A 173 14.43 -14.86 12.99
CA GLU A 173 15.76 -15.49 13.06
C GLU A 173 15.76 -16.77 13.90
N GLN A 174 14.80 -16.91 14.80
CA GLN A 174 14.70 -18.08 15.70
C GLN A 174 13.83 -19.17 15.07
N PHE A 175 14.46 -20.22 14.59
CA PHE A 175 13.78 -21.38 14.00
C PHE A 175 13.43 -22.48 15.01
N SER A 176 14.00 -22.46 16.21
CA SER A 176 13.70 -23.41 17.26
C SER A 176 12.18 -23.54 17.48
N PRO A 177 11.64 -24.76 17.61
CA PRO A 177 10.22 -24.95 17.86
C PRO A 177 9.82 -24.27 19.16
N SER A 178 8.75 -23.47 19.13
CA SER A 178 8.20 -22.81 20.32
C SER A 178 6.68 -22.84 20.26
N ILE A 179 6.06 -23.48 21.24
CA ILE A 179 4.60 -23.64 21.29
C ILE A 179 4.12 -23.79 22.74
N ALA A 180 3.00 -23.18 23.04
CA ALA A 180 2.15 -23.46 24.18
C ALA A 180 0.87 -24.15 23.68
N VAL A 181 0.14 -24.81 24.56
CA VAL A 181 -1.11 -25.52 24.24
C VAL A 181 -2.22 -25.08 25.19
N VAL A 182 -3.30 -24.59 24.63
CA VAL A 182 -4.54 -24.25 25.34
C VAL A 182 -5.42 -25.50 25.44
N ILE A 183 -5.82 -25.87 26.64
CA ILE A 183 -6.79 -26.93 26.93
C ILE A 183 -8.01 -26.23 27.50
N GLN A 184 -9.01 -25.99 26.68
CA GLN A 184 -10.20 -25.21 27.01
C GLN A 184 -11.42 -26.12 27.08
N ARG A 185 -12.34 -25.88 28.01
CA ARG A 185 -13.63 -26.56 28.03
C ARG A 185 -14.35 -26.31 26.70
N GLN A 186 -14.69 -27.38 26.00
CA GLN A 186 -15.43 -27.28 24.75
C GLN A 186 -16.89 -26.88 25.04
N VAL A 187 -17.36 -25.88 24.32
CA VAL A 187 -18.77 -25.48 24.36
C VAL A 187 -19.55 -26.38 23.38
N GLU A 188 -20.67 -26.93 23.83
CA GLU A 188 -21.58 -27.67 22.97
C GLU A 188 -22.43 -26.72 22.15
N SER A 189 -21.78 -26.11 21.16
CA SER A 189 -22.35 -25.04 20.36
C SER A 189 -23.65 -25.41 19.63
N GLU A 190 -24.71 -24.65 19.86
CA GLU A 190 -25.94 -24.70 19.06
C GLU A 190 -25.77 -23.88 17.80
N ILE A 191 -25.11 -22.71 17.94
CA ILE A 191 -24.77 -21.79 16.87
C ILE A 191 -23.34 -21.29 17.13
N SER A 192 -22.55 -21.19 16.09
CA SER A 192 -21.20 -20.64 16.20
C SER A 192 -20.84 -19.85 14.94
N GLY A 193 -19.78 -19.07 15.06
CA GLY A 193 -19.35 -18.25 13.93
C GLY A 193 -18.14 -17.40 14.20
N VAL A 194 -17.91 -16.51 13.23
CA VAL A 194 -16.88 -15.47 13.31
C VAL A 194 -17.55 -14.12 13.07
N VAL A 195 -17.15 -13.11 13.84
CA VAL A 195 -17.58 -11.74 13.64
C VAL A 195 -16.39 -10.82 13.52
N PHE A 196 -16.42 -9.97 12.50
CA PHE A 196 -15.42 -8.93 12.26
C PHE A 196 -15.95 -7.60 12.76
N SER A 197 -15.17 -6.88 13.56
CA SER A 197 -15.58 -5.58 14.10
C SER A 197 -15.55 -4.46 13.06
N LEU A 198 -15.00 -4.70 11.88
CA LEU A 198 -15.18 -3.90 10.67
C LEU A 198 -15.57 -4.83 9.53
N ASN A 199 -16.20 -4.28 8.49
CA ASN A 199 -16.50 -5.07 7.30
C ASN A 199 -15.25 -5.20 6.41
N PRO A 200 -14.57 -6.37 6.34
CA PRO A 200 -13.34 -6.52 5.59
C PRO A 200 -13.52 -6.45 4.07
N VAL A 201 -14.77 -6.55 3.57
CA VAL A 201 -15.06 -6.49 2.13
C VAL A 201 -14.93 -5.07 1.59
N ASN A 202 -15.40 -4.08 2.37
CA ASN A 202 -15.41 -2.67 1.98
C ASN A 202 -14.59 -1.78 2.93
N ASN A 203 -14.00 -2.35 3.99
CA ASN A 203 -13.21 -1.67 5.02
C ASN A 203 -14.02 -0.66 5.87
N ASP A 204 -15.35 -0.78 5.95
CA ASP A 204 -16.19 0.16 6.70
C ASP A 204 -16.12 -0.12 8.20
N PHE A 205 -15.69 0.88 9.00
CA PHE A 205 -15.52 0.79 10.46
C PHE A 205 -16.85 0.83 11.23
N ASP A 206 -17.94 1.29 10.60
CA ASP A 206 -19.27 1.33 11.18
C ASP A 206 -20.10 0.08 10.87
N GLU A 207 -19.54 -0.90 10.15
CA GLU A 207 -20.21 -2.15 9.82
C GLU A 207 -19.54 -3.33 10.54
N LEU A 208 -20.35 -4.19 11.18
CA LEU A 208 -19.93 -5.53 11.60
C LEU A 208 -20.26 -6.53 10.49
N LEU A 209 -19.36 -7.48 10.26
CA LEU A 209 -19.64 -8.64 9.40
C LEU A 209 -19.72 -9.89 10.25
N ILE A 210 -20.90 -10.52 10.34
CA ILE A 210 -21.14 -11.75 11.10
C ILE A 210 -21.30 -12.90 10.13
N ASN A 211 -20.51 -13.95 10.32
CA ASN A 211 -20.68 -15.24 9.68
C ASN A 211 -21.18 -16.25 10.74
N ALA A 212 -22.30 -16.89 10.49
CA ALA A 212 -22.94 -17.79 11.46
C ALA A 212 -23.34 -19.13 10.84
N SER A 213 -23.23 -20.20 11.61
CA SER A 213 -23.71 -21.51 11.23
C SER A 213 -24.23 -22.31 12.45
N TRP A 214 -25.01 -23.33 12.19
CA TRP A 214 -25.46 -24.28 13.20
C TRP A 214 -24.33 -25.19 13.67
N GLY A 215 -24.27 -25.47 14.97
CA GLY A 215 -23.32 -26.40 15.55
C GLY A 215 -21.94 -25.82 15.81
N LEU A 216 -20.91 -26.67 15.76
CA LEU A 216 -19.51 -26.30 15.99
C LEU A 216 -18.95 -25.49 14.82
N GLY A 217 -18.10 -24.50 15.10
CA GLY A 217 -17.49 -23.62 14.09
C GLY A 217 -16.44 -24.25 13.19
N GLU A 218 -16.08 -25.53 13.41
CA GLU A 218 -15.01 -26.21 12.65
C GLU A 218 -15.34 -26.27 11.16
N ALA A 219 -16.55 -26.69 10.79
CA ALA A 219 -16.99 -26.76 9.38
C ALA A 219 -17.03 -25.40 8.68
N LEU A 220 -17.21 -24.32 9.44
CA LEU A 220 -17.15 -22.94 8.93
C LEU A 220 -15.70 -22.52 8.67
N VAL A 221 -14.81 -22.79 9.61
CA VAL A 221 -13.38 -22.41 9.51
C VAL A 221 -12.66 -23.25 8.46
N SER A 222 -13.02 -24.53 8.29
CA SER A 222 -12.49 -25.42 7.24
C SER A 222 -13.03 -25.10 5.84
N GLY A 223 -14.10 -24.31 5.75
CA GLY A 223 -14.74 -23.98 4.46
C GLY A 223 -15.64 -25.08 3.87
N GLU A 224 -16.02 -26.08 4.68
CA GLU A 224 -16.90 -27.18 4.27
C GLU A 224 -18.36 -26.73 4.04
N ILE A 225 -18.75 -25.65 4.71
CA ILE A 225 -20.08 -25.06 4.60
C ILE A 225 -20.03 -23.58 4.25
N THR A 226 -21.09 -23.07 3.62
CA THR A 226 -21.29 -21.64 3.39
C THR A 226 -22.14 -21.06 4.53
N PRO A 227 -21.62 -20.14 5.36
CA PRO A 227 -22.37 -19.57 6.49
C PRO A 227 -23.44 -18.57 6.06
N ASP A 228 -24.37 -18.28 6.97
CA ASP A 228 -25.15 -17.06 6.89
C ASP A 228 -24.20 -15.86 7.09
N THR A 229 -24.33 -14.86 6.25
CA THR A 229 -23.55 -13.64 6.33
C THR A 229 -24.47 -12.46 6.61
N LEU A 230 -24.24 -11.75 7.72
CA LEU A 230 -25.00 -10.58 8.11
C LEU A 230 -24.07 -9.36 8.18
N VAL A 231 -24.54 -8.24 7.63
CA VAL A 231 -23.88 -6.93 7.80
C VAL A 231 -24.75 -6.11 8.74
N VAL A 232 -24.17 -5.70 9.86
CA VAL A 232 -24.87 -4.97 10.92
C VAL A 232 -24.25 -3.58 11.07
N ASP A 233 -25.08 -2.55 11.03
CA ASP A 233 -24.67 -1.18 11.32
C ASP A 233 -24.35 -1.02 12.81
N LYS A 234 -23.14 -0.59 13.13
CA LYS A 234 -22.66 -0.47 14.53
C LYS A 234 -23.35 0.67 15.27
N VAL A 235 -23.84 1.69 14.57
CA VAL A 235 -24.51 2.84 15.17
C VAL A 235 -25.94 2.48 15.56
N SER A 236 -26.77 2.10 14.59
CA SER A 236 -28.18 1.77 14.81
C SER A 236 -28.38 0.37 15.42
N GLY A 237 -27.54 -0.59 15.08
CA GLY A 237 -27.72 -2.00 15.41
C GLY A 237 -28.57 -2.77 14.41
N ASP A 238 -28.99 -2.13 13.32
CA ASP A 238 -29.83 -2.74 12.30
C ASP A 238 -29.03 -3.67 11.39
N VAL A 239 -29.66 -4.74 10.93
CA VAL A 239 -29.14 -5.60 9.87
C VAL A 239 -29.37 -4.89 8.53
N ILE A 240 -28.29 -4.37 7.92
CA ILE A 240 -28.34 -3.64 6.65
C ILE A 240 -28.07 -4.50 5.43
N GLY A 241 -27.61 -5.74 5.65
CA GLY A 241 -27.40 -6.73 4.61
C GLY A 241 -27.43 -8.15 5.17
N SER A 242 -28.05 -9.08 4.43
CA SER A 242 -28.06 -10.49 4.80
C SER A 242 -27.95 -11.37 3.58
N ARG A 243 -27.21 -12.47 3.71
CA ARG A 243 -27.13 -13.54 2.72
C ARG A 243 -27.15 -14.86 3.45
N ARG A 244 -28.16 -15.69 3.16
CA ARG A 244 -28.19 -17.06 3.65
C ARG A 244 -27.17 -17.92 2.93
N GLY A 245 -26.51 -18.76 3.71
CA GLY A 245 -25.55 -19.74 3.23
C GLY A 245 -26.17 -21.11 3.02
N ASP A 246 -25.43 -22.00 2.37
CA ASP A 246 -25.76 -23.41 2.31
C ASP A 246 -25.07 -24.11 3.52
N LYS A 247 -25.86 -24.39 4.55
CA LYS A 247 -25.42 -24.95 5.83
C LYS A 247 -25.51 -26.47 5.89
N GLY A 248 -25.87 -27.12 4.78
CA GLY A 248 -25.83 -28.59 4.65
C GLY A 248 -26.71 -29.34 5.65
N GLY A 249 -28.02 -29.02 5.77
CA GLY A 249 -28.86 -29.75 6.74
C GLY A 249 -30.31 -29.29 6.82
N VAL A 250 -31.07 -29.92 7.77
CA VAL A 250 -32.51 -29.74 7.98
C VAL A 250 -32.95 -28.29 8.30
N ARG A 251 -31.99 -27.43 8.70
CA ARG A 251 -32.23 -26.01 9.08
C ARG A 251 -31.61 -25.01 8.12
N SER A 252 -31.32 -25.42 6.90
CA SER A 252 -30.65 -24.54 5.90
C SER A 252 -31.50 -23.32 5.50
N ASP A 253 -32.82 -23.41 5.65
CA ASP A 253 -33.82 -22.37 5.34
C ASP A 253 -34.09 -21.40 6.50
N GLN A 254 -33.54 -21.66 7.69
CA GLN A 254 -33.71 -20.80 8.89
C GLN A 254 -32.49 -19.92 9.13
N ASP A 255 -32.73 -18.70 9.60
CA ASP A 255 -31.67 -17.81 10.04
C ASP A 255 -31.05 -18.37 11.34
N CYS A 256 -29.72 -18.37 11.43
CA CYS A 256 -29.03 -18.92 12.61
C CYS A 256 -29.21 -18.06 13.86
N LEU A 257 -29.28 -16.74 13.69
CA LEU A 257 -29.26 -15.78 14.81
C LEU A 257 -30.61 -15.06 14.94
N SER A 258 -31.08 -14.93 16.17
CA SER A 258 -32.16 -14.02 16.53
C SER A 258 -31.69 -12.56 16.62
N PRO A 259 -32.59 -11.57 16.50
CA PRO A 259 -32.23 -10.16 16.68
C PRO A 259 -31.59 -9.85 18.03
N ALA A 260 -31.98 -10.55 19.11
CA ALA A 260 -31.39 -10.37 20.44
C ALA A 260 -29.94 -10.86 20.49
N GLN A 261 -29.64 -12.00 19.88
CA GLN A 261 -28.29 -12.56 19.79
C GLN A 261 -27.38 -11.69 18.90
N ILE A 262 -27.91 -11.10 17.80
CA ILE A 262 -27.17 -10.15 16.96
C ILE A 262 -26.78 -8.91 17.78
N LEU A 263 -27.71 -8.37 18.58
CA LEU A 263 -27.44 -7.20 19.43
C LEU A 263 -26.41 -7.50 20.51
N GLU A 264 -26.47 -8.68 21.14
CA GLU A 264 -25.50 -9.13 22.14
C GLU A 264 -24.10 -9.29 21.54
N LEU A 265 -23.98 -9.90 20.34
CA LEU A 265 -22.73 -9.98 19.60
C LEU A 265 -22.18 -8.60 19.30
N LYS A 266 -23.00 -7.66 18.77
CA LYS A 266 -22.60 -6.29 18.50
C LYS A 266 -21.99 -5.64 19.74
N GLN A 267 -22.70 -5.70 20.87
CA GLN A 267 -22.25 -5.09 22.13
C GLN A 267 -20.93 -5.70 22.62
N THR A 268 -20.85 -7.03 22.59
CA THR A 268 -19.65 -7.76 23.03
C THR A 268 -18.46 -7.45 22.16
N VAL A 269 -18.60 -7.50 20.83
CA VAL A 269 -17.51 -7.24 19.89
C VAL A 269 -17.05 -5.78 19.92
N SER A 270 -17.96 -4.82 20.06
CA SER A 270 -17.59 -3.41 20.22
C SER A 270 -16.77 -3.16 21.50
N ARG A 271 -17.09 -3.85 22.59
CA ARG A 271 -16.30 -3.81 23.83
C ARG A 271 -14.92 -4.47 23.67
N ILE A 272 -14.83 -5.57 22.92
CA ILE A 272 -13.56 -6.22 22.61
C ILE A 272 -12.69 -5.31 21.73
N GLU A 273 -13.27 -4.70 20.67
CA GLU A 273 -12.57 -3.73 19.82
C GLU A 273 -12.00 -2.56 20.65
N ALA A 274 -12.79 -2.02 21.59
CA ALA A 274 -12.34 -0.97 22.49
C ALA A 274 -11.20 -1.44 23.43
N LEU A 275 -11.23 -2.69 23.88
CA LEU A 275 -10.16 -3.28 24.69
C LEU A 275 -8.85 -3.41 23.88
N TYR A 276 -8.94 -3.79 22.60
CA TYR A 276 -7.77 -4.00 21.74
C TYR A 276 -7.26 -2.68 21.11
N GLU A 277 -8.07 -1.63 21.09
CA GLU A 277 -7.81 -0.34 20.44
C GLU A 277 -7.58 -0.46 18.93
N GLU A 278 -7.98 -1.57 18.34
CA GLU A 278 -7.92 -1.84 16.91
C GLU A 278 -9.01 -2.84 16.49
N PRO A 279 -9.39 -2.88 15.20
CA PRO A 279 -10.38 -3.82 14.70
C PRO A 279 -10.00 -5.27 14.98
N VAL A 280 -11.00 -6.07 15.38
CA VAL A 280 -10.82 -7.46 15.77
C VAL A 280 -11.71 -8.41 14.98
N ASP A 281 -11.24 -9.64 14.77
CA ASP A 281 -12.06 -10.79 14.47
C ASP A 281 -12.27 -11.61 15.75
N VAL A 282 -13.49 -12.09 15.96
CA VAL A 282 -13.88 -12.80 17.15
C VAL A 282 -14.58 -14.10 16.79
N GLU A 283 -14.03 -15.23 17.24
CA GLU A 283 -14.72 -16.53 17.20
C GLU A 283 -15.67 -16.62 18.40
N TRP A 284 -16.90 -16.97 18.14
CA TRP A 284 -17.95 -17.01 19.15
C TRP A 284 -18.84 -18.25 19.03
N SER A 285 -19.57 -18.53 20.09
CA SER A 285 -20.57 -19.61 20.13
C SER A 285 -21.70 -19.25 21.06
N PHE A 286 -22.93 -19.68 20.71
CA PHE A 286 -24.08 -19.73 21.61
C PHE A 286 -24.37 -21.16 22.05
N PHE A 287 -24.61 -21.31 23.32
CA PHE A 287 -25.14 -22.53 23.93
C PHE A 287 -26.16 -22.15 24.97
N LYS A 288 -27.43 -22.63 24.84
CA LYS A 288 -28.56 -22.26 25.69
C LYS A 288 -28.72 -20.77 25.91
N ASP A 289 -28.69 -20.03 24.77
CA ASP A 289 -28.75 -18.56 24.71
C ASP A 289 -27.63 -17.83 25.45
N ILE A 290 -26.58 -18.52 25.88
CA ILE A 290 -25.38 -17.88 26.50
C ILE A 290 -24.30 -17.73 25.42
N LEU A 291 -23.83 -16.50 25.23
CA LEU A 291 -22.70 -16.18 24.36
C LEU A 291 -21.37 -16.60 25.02
N TYR A 292 -20.51 -17.24 24.27
CA TYR A 292 -19.13 -17.53 24.62
C TYR A 292 -18.17 -16.94 23.58
N VAL A 293 -17.11 -16.30 24.04
CA VAL A 293 -15.99 -15.82 23.22
C VAL A 293 -14.92 -16.90 23.23
N LEU A 294 -14.67 -17.49 22.06
CA LEU A 294 -13.75 -18.61 21.89
C LEU A 294 -12.33 -18.17 21.53
N GLN A 295 -12.20 -17.03 20.82
CA GLN A 295 -10.95 -16.39 20.46
C GLN A 295 -11.23 -14.96 20.01
N ALA A 296 -10.30 -14.04 20.24
CA ALA A 296 -10.27 -12.73 19.57
C ALA A 296 -8.84 -12.40 19.15
N ARG A 297 -8.70 -11.78 17.99
CA ARG A 297 -7.40 -11.32 17.48
C ARG A 297 -7.57 -10.04 16.66
N PRO A 298 -6.52 -9.21 16.54
CA PRO A 298 -6.55 -8.06 15.67
C PRO A 298 -6.69 -8.46 14.19
N ILE A 299 -7.49 -7.69 13.44
CA ILE A 299 -7.56 -7.84 11.98
C ILE A 299 -6.27 -7.24 11.38
N THR A 300 -5.52 -8.04 10.63
CA THR A 300 -4.24 -7.61 10.04
C THR A 300 -4.38 -7.02 8.64
N THR A 301 -5.49 -7.28 7.95
CA THR A 301 -5.68 -6.98 6.52
C THR A 301 -6.71 -5.86 6.28
N TYR A 302 -6.71 -4.81 7.09
CA TYR A 302 -7.52 -3.61 6.83
C TYR A 302 -6.64 -2.42 6.50
N VAL A 303 -7.23 -1.40 5.87
CA VAL A 303 -6.58 -0.12 5.63
C VAL A 303 -6.89 0.80 6.83
N PRO A 304 -5.92 1.11 7.67
CA PRO A 304 -6.13 2.02 8.78
C PRO A 304 -6.35 3.45 8.27
N LEU A 305 -7.26 4.16 8.90
CA LEU A 305 -7.51 5.57 8.64
C LEU A 305 -7.01 6.38 9.84
N ALA A 306 -6.20 7.38 9.59
CA ALA A 306 -5.68 8.25 10.63
C ALA A 306 -6.82 9.00 11.35
N LYS A 307 -6.66 9.25 12.65
CA LYS A 307 -7.72 9.84 13.50
C LYS A 307 -8.22 11.19 12.99
N GLU A 308 -7.33 11.99 12.41
CA GLU A 308 -7.61 13.31 11.86
C GLU A 308 -8.56 13.28 10.64
N LEU A 309 -8.64 12.12 9.97
CA LEU A 309 -9.54 11.89 8.84
C LEU A 309 -10.90 11.32 9.28
N GLN A 310 -11.01 10.81 10.51
CA GLN A 310 -12.22 10.15 10.97
C GLN A 310 -13.26 11.17 11.45
N THR A 311 -14.50 10.93 11.08
CA THR A 311 -15.66 11.57 11.69
C THR A 311 -16.24 10.69 12.79
N GLU A 312 -17.03 11.25 13.70
CA GLU A 312 -17.75 10.48 14.72
C GLU A 312 -18.70 9.46 14.08
N PRO A 313 -18.88 8.27 14.69
CA PRO A 313 -19.86 7.29 14.23
C PRO A 313 -21.26 7.92 14.09
N GLY A 314 -21.92 7.68 12.97
CA GLY A 314 -23.24 8.26 12.66
C GLY A 314 -23.23 9.72 12.20
N ALA A 315 -22.09 10.42 12.25
CA ALA A 315 -21.97 11.75 11.69
C ALA A 315 -21.88 11.71 10.15
N LYS A 316 -22.08 12.86 9.52
CA LYS A 316 -21.94 12.98 8.07
C LYS A 316 -20.55 12.57 7.63
N ARG A 317 -20.47 11.60 6.74
CA ARG A 317 -19.21 11.09 6.20
C ARG A 317 -18.59 12.07 5.21
N MET A 318 -17.26 12.14 5.19
CA MET A 318 -16.45 12.86 4.22
C MET A 318 -15.79 11.88 3.28
N LEU A 319 -15.62 12.25 2.01
CA LEU A 319 -14.93 11.43 1.02
C LEU A 319 -13.56 12.02 0.72
N TYR A 320 -12.55 11.18 0.85
CA TYR A 320 -11.15 11.52 0.59
C TYR A 320 -10.63 10.79 -0.64
N PHE A 321 -9.86 11.51 -1.43
CA PHE A 321 -9.07 10.95 -2.51
C PHE A 321 -7.60 10.93 -2.10
N ASP A 322 -6.93 9.79 -2.26
CA ASP A 322 -5.50 9.67 -2.01
C ASP A 322 -4.70 10.30 -3.17
N ARG A 323 -4.28 11.55 -2.98
CA ARG A 323 -3.53 12.32 -3.97
C ARG A 323 -2.18 11.68 -4.30
N SER A 324 -1.61 10.88 -3.38
CA SER A 324 -0.34 10.18 -3.58
C SER A 324 -0.41 9.12 -4.69
N LEU A 325 -1.62 8.61 -4.99
CA LEU A 325 -1.88 7.64 -6.07
C LEU A 325 -2.24 8.29 -7.41
N ALA A 326 -2.35 9.63 -7.46
CA ALA A 326 -2.66 10.33 -8.70
C ALA A 326 -1.59 10.09 -9.78
N ASP A 327 -2.01 10.22 -11.04
CA ASP A 327 -1.09 10.18 -12.16
C ASP A 327 0.05 11.19 -11.97
N GLY A 328 1.27 10.74 -12.17
CA GLY A 328 2.48 11.54 -11.92
C GLY A 328 3.06 11.42 -10.51
N MET A 329 2.26 11.20 -9.46
CA MET A 329 2.77 10.94 -8.09
C MET A 329 3.15 9.48 -7.90
N THR A 330 2.23 8.56 -8.20
CA THR A 330 2.43 7.09 -8.22
C THR A 330 3.11 6.51 -6.98
N MET A 331 2.85 7.09 -5.79
CA MET A 331 3.38 6.60 -4.52
C MET A 331 2.42 5.55 -3.93
N SER A 332 2.61 4.29 -4.29
CA SER A 332 1.74 3.19 -3.88
C SER A 332 1.94 2.75 -2.42
N GLY A 333 3.11 2.98 -1.83
CA GLY A 333 3.42 2.71 -0.42
C GLY A 333 3.20 3.91 0.49
N PRO A 334 3.39 3.75 1.82
CA PRO A 334 3.41 4.87 2.74
C PRO A 334 4.57 5.82 2.41
N ILE A 335 4.37 7.09 2.69
CA ILE A 335 5.35 8.14 2.43
C ILE A 335 6.16 8.38 3.69
N SER A 336 7.49 8.44 3.57
CA SER A 336 8.39 8.68 4.69
C SER A 336 8.17 10.07 5.31
N PRO A 337 8.43 10.25 6.62
CA PRO A 337 8.28 11.53 7.30
C PRO A 337 9.01 12.68 6.61
N LEU A 338 10.25 12.48 6.18
CA LEU A 338 11.02 13.51 5.48
C LEU A 338 10.41 13.88 4.13
N THR A 339 9.93 12.91 3.37
CA THR A 339 9.27 13.18 2.08
C THR A 339 7.98 13.97 2.27
N ILE A 340 7.18 13.62 3.29
CA ILE A 340 5.97 14.41 3.64
C ILE A 340 6.34 15.84 3.97
N ASP A 341 7.27 16.06 4.89
CA ASP A 341 7.72 17.39 5.32
C ASP A 341 8.21 18.22 4.11
N GLY A 342 8.97 17.59 3.21
CA GLY A 342 9.44 18.23 1.98
C GLY A 342 8.34 18.54 0.96
N LEU A 343 7.29 17.71 0.88
CA LEU A 343 6.15 17.95 -0.01
C LEU A 343 5.17 18.98 0.54
N GLU A 344 5.07 19.14 1.87
CA GLU A 344 4.22 20.18 2.47
C GLU A 344 4.66 21.59 2.09
N VAL A 345 5.96 21.83 1.95
CA VAL A 345 6.49 23.14 1.57
C VAL A 345 5.90 23.66 0.24
N PRO A 346 6.07 22.94 -0.88
CA PRO A 346 5.46 23.37 -2.15
C PRO A 346 3.93 23.35 -2.15
N LEU A 347 3.32 22.47 -1.34
CA LEU A 347 1.87 22.40 -1.23
C LEU A 347 1.28 23.66 -0.59
N ARG A 348 1.89 24.14 0.48
CA ARG A 348 1.48 25.38 1.15
C ARG A 348 1.57 26.59 0.21
N GLU A 349 2.66 26.69 -0.54
CA GLU A 349 2.85 27.75 -1.55
C GLU A 349 1.80 27.65 -2.67
N MET A 350 1.55 26.45 -3.18
CA MET A 350 0.54 26.24 -4.22
C MET A 350 -0.85 26.65 -3.73
N ILE A 351 -1.22 26.33 -2.50
CA ILE A 351 -2.52 26.69 -1.91
C ILE A 351 -2.57 28.20 -1.68
N ALA A 352 -1.53 28.83 -1.13
CA ALA A 352 -1.45 30.27 -0.96
C ALA A 352 -1.51 31.03 -2.30
N PHE A 353 -1.06 30.38 -3.39
CA PHE A 353 -1.24 30.88 -4.74
C PHE A 353 -2.70 30.84 -5.21
N ILE A 354 -3.39 29.71 -4.96
CA ILE A 354 -4.80 29.49 -5.37
C ILE A 354 -5.76 30.25 -4.44
N VAL A 355 -5.45 30.34 -3.16
CA VAL A 355 -6.27 30.98 -2.12
C VAL A 355 -5.69 32.36 -1.80
N PRO A 356 -6.17 33.44 -2.45
CA PRO A 356 -5.60 34.74 -2.30
C PRO A 356 -5.80 35.30 -0.89
N GLY A 357 -4.73 35.79 -0.28
CA GLY A 357 -4.76 36.42 1.02
C GLY A 357 -4.21 35.58 2.17
N LEU A 358 -3.90 34.31 1.91
CA LEU A 358 -3.19 33.48 2.89
C LEU A 358 -1.68 33.66 2.74
N ASP A 359 -1.00 33.75 3.87
CA ASP A 359 0.43 33.60 3.98
C ASP A 359 0.75 32.09 3.87
N PRO A 360 1.75 31.65 3.09
CA PRO A 360 2.12 30.24 2.97
C PRO A 360 2.40 29.59 4.34
N GLU A 361 3.03 30.31 5.27
CA GLU A 361 3.29 29.80 6.63
C GLU A 361 2.03 29.69 7.49
N GLY A 362 1.02 30.51 7.22
CA GLY A 362 -0.29 30.49 7.92
C GLY A 362 -1.37 29.65 7.26
N VAL A 363 -1.06 28.91 6.18
CA VAL A 363 -2.03 28.04 5.51
C VAL A 363 -2.28 26.78 6.32
N ASP A 364 -3.50 26.62 6.82
CA ASP A 364 -4.00 25.31 7.21
C ASP A 364 -4.39 24.51 5.97
N LEU A 365 -3.58 23.48 5.67
CA LEU A 365 -3.80 22.60 4.53
C LEU A 365 -5.16 21.90 4.62
N ALA A 366 -5.59 21.53 5.82
CA ALA A 366 -6.86 20.85 6.05
C ALA A 366 -8.05 21.77 5.74
N GLU A 367 -8.00 23.06 6.10
CA GLU A 367 -9.01 24.05 5.71
C GLU A 367 -9.09 24.21 4.19
N ALA A 368 -7.98 24.02 3.49
CA ALA A 368 -7.95 24.02 2.02
C ALA A 368 -8.35 22.67 1.41
N GLY A 369 -8.72 21.69 2.23
CA GLY A 369 -9.13 20.36 1.79
C GLY A 369 -7.99 19.42 1.42
N VAL A 370 -6.74 19.75 1.79
CA VAL A 370 -5.59 18.87 1.65
C VAL A 370 -5.14 18.44 3.03
N ILE A 371 -5.16 17.15 3.28
CA ILE A 371 -4.85 16.58 4.59
C ILE A 371 -3.63 15.69 4.44
N VAL A 372 -2.61 15.99 5.23
CA VAL A 372 -1.40 15.17 5.34
C VAL A 372 -1.52 14.36 6.62
N SER A 373 -1.81 13.10 6.50
CA SER A 373 -2.00 12.22 7.65
C SER A 373 -1.80 10.75 7.29
N GLY A 374 -1.44 9.93 8.28
CA GLY A 374 -1.24 8.49 8.09
C GLY A 374 -0.20 8.14 7.01
N SER A 375 0.87 8.92 6.90
CA SER A 375 1.90 8.76 5.84
C SER A 375 1.35 8.83 4.42
N ARG A 376 0.28 9.63 4.20
CA ARG A 376 -0.38 9.85 2.90
C ARG A 376 -0.82 11.30 2.72
N LEU A 377 -1.12 11.66 1.46
CA LEU A 377 -1.67 12.95 1.08
C LEU A 377 -3.11 12.77 0.59
N TYR A 378 -4.07 13.31 1.32
CA TYR A 378 -5.48 13.20 0.97
C TYR A 378 -6.06 14.54 0.49
N MET A 379 -6.99 14.47 -0.45
CA MET A 379 -7.82 15.60 -0.88
C MET A 379 -9.27 15.33 -0.48
N ASN A 380 -9.87 16.23 0.28
CA ASN A 380 -11.27 16.14 0.70
C ASN A 380 -12.20 16.50 -0.47
N LEU A 381 -12.71 15.49 -1.16
CA LEU A 381 -13.62 15.69 -2.31
C LEU A 381 -14.96 16.29 -1.89
N SER A 382 -15.44 15.97 -0.68
CA SER A 382 -16.72 16.49 -0.18
C SER A 382 -16.79 18.02 -0.18
N MET A 383 -15.66 18.69 0.04
CA MET A 383 -15.57 20.16 0.04
C MET A 383 -15.75 20.77 -1.35
N TYR A 384 -15.43 20.04 -2.41
CA TYR A 384 -15.51 20.53 -3.79
C TYR A 384 -16.81 20.16 -4.48
N MET A 385 -17.57 19.18 -3.98
CA MET A 385 -18.85 18.72 -4.55
C MET A 385 -19.90 19.82 -4.66
N PRO A 386 -20.04 20.80 -3.74
CA PRO A 386 -21.00 21.89 -3.91
C PRO A 386 -20.72 22.83 -5.09
N LEU A 387 -19.51 22.82 -5.63
CA LEU A 387 -19.09 23.72 -6.70
C LEU A 387 -19.53 23.24 -8.09
N MET A 388 -19.77 21.96 -8.26
CA MET A 388 -20.05 21.36 -9.57
C MET A 388 -20.94 20.12 -9.47
N LYS A 389 -21.61 19.80 -10.57
CA LYS A 389 -22.37 18.56 -10.69
C LYS A 389 -21.44 17.36 -10.85
N SER A 390 -21.93 16.13 -10.63
CA SER A 390 -21.16 14.90 -10.71
C SER A 390 -20.41 14.73 -12.06
N GLU A 391 -21.03 15.10 -13.18
CA GLU A 391 -20.38 15.06 -14.50
C GLU A 391 -19.19 16.04 -14.60
N GLY A 392 -19.34 17.25 -14.06
CA GLY A 392 -18.25 18.23 -14.01
C GLY A 392 -17.11 17.76 -13.10
N MET A 393 -17.44 17.12 -11.99
CA MET A 393 -16.48 16.50 -11.07
C MET A 393 -15.74 15.35 -11.76
N ALA A 394 -16.46 14.46 -12.44
CA ALA A 394 -15.85 13.34 -13.19
C ALA A 394 -14.88 13.83 -14.27
N ASN A 395 -15.25 14.87 -15.03
CA ASN A 395 -14.38 15.46 -16.04
C ASN A 395 -13.11 16.08 -15.42
N LEU A 396 -13.23 16.73 -14.26
CA LEU A 396 -12.07 17.25 -13.52
C LEU A 396 -11.19 16.09 -13.00
N MET A 397 -11.80 15.08 -12.41
CA MET A 397 -11.07 13.91 -11.88
C MET A 397 -10.37 13.12 -13.00
N ALA A 398 -10.94 13.04 -14.19
CA ALA A 398 -10.32 12.41 -15.36
C ALA A 398 -8.99 13.08 -15.78
N THR A 399 -8.77 14.34 -15.41
CA THR A 399 -7.48 15.03 -15.65
C THR A 399 -6.42 14.63 -14.63
N ILE A 400 -6.85 14.05 -13.50
CA ILE A 400 -5.97 13.62 -12.40
C ILE A 400 -5.74 12.11 -12.49
N ASN A 401 -6.83 11.35 -12.68
CA ASN A 401 -6.79 9.90 -12.82
C ASN A 401 -8.13 9.39 -13.38
N THR A 402 -8.07 8.53 -14.40
CA THR A 402 -9.28 7.98 -15.05
C THR A 402 -10.10 7.07 -14.13
N THR A 403 -9.43 6.26 -13.30
CA THR A 403 -10.10 5.37 -12.33
C THR A 403 -10.92 6.18 -11.32
N LEU A 404 -10.40 7.34 -10.89
CA LEU A 404 -11.13 8.23 -9.99
C LEU A 404 -12.38 8.83 -10.67
N ALA A 405 -12.28 9.17 -11.95
CA ALA A 405 -13.44 9.62 -12.72
C ALA A 405 -14.53 8.53 -12.80
N ASP A 406 -14.13 7.28 -13.04
CA ASP A 406 -15.05 6.13 -13.07
C ASP A 406 -15.71 5.90 -11.70
N MET A 407 -14.98 6.11 -10.60
CA MET A 407 -15.55 6.05 -9.25
C MET A 407 -16.60 7.14 -9.01
N VAL A 408 -16.35 8.36 -9.49
CA VAL A 408 -17.30 9.49 -9.35
C VAL A 408 -18.58 9.24 -10.14
N VAL A 409 -18.50 8.61 -11.31
CA VAL A 409 -19.67 8.28 -12.14
C VAL A 409 -20.41 7.05 -11.62
N GLY A 410 -19.66 6.07 -11.11
CA GLY A 410 -20.20 4.75 -10.75
C GLY A 410 -20.80 4.65 -9.34
N ASN A 411 -20.62 5.64 -8.48
CA ASN A 411 -21.11 5.63 -7.09
C ASN A 411 -22.07 6.78 -6.82
N ASP A 412 -22.99 6.57 -5.88
CA ASP A 412 -23.80 7.66 -5.32
C ASP A 412 -22.94 8.48 -4.34
N LEU A 413 -22.64 9.71 -4.70
CA LEU A 413 -21.82 10.63 -3.90
C LEU A 413 -22.65 11.65 -3.11
N GLU A 414 -23.97 11.65 -3.22
CA GLU A 414 -24.83 12.58 -2.49
C GLU A 414 -24.69 12.48 -0.95
N PRO A 415 -24.48 11.29 -0.35
CA PRO A 415 -24.22 11.19 1.09
C PRO A 415 -22.99 11.97 1.58
N TYR A 416 -22.02 12.18 0.69
CA TYR A 416 -20.75 12.87 1.00
C TYR A 416 -20.79 14.37 0.69
N ARG A 417 -21.80 14.86 -0.03
CA ARG A 417 -21.91 16.26 -0.49
C ARG A 417 -22.11 17.23 0.68
N MET A 418 -21.21 18.18 0.84
CA MET A 418 -21.39 19.29 1.79
C MET A 418 -22.48 20.26 1.30
N GLU A 419 -23.18 20.92 2.22
CA GLU A 419 -24.23 21.90 1.85
C GLU A 419 -23.64 23.16 1.21
N LYS A 420 -22.50 23.61 1.68
CA LYS A 420 -21.85 24.85 1.24
C LYS A 420 -20.36 24.62 0.97
N PRO A 421 -19.80 25.25 -0.07
CA PRO A 421 -18.37 25.23 -0.29
C PRO A 421 -17.63 25.99 0.82
N PRO A 422 -16.35 25.65 1.06
CA PRO A 422 -15.51 26.34 2.02
C PRO A 422 -15.45 27.85 1.72
N PRO A 423 -15.20 28.68 2.75
CA PRO A 423 -15.26 30.15 2.63
C PRO A 423 -14.42 30.72 1.48
N PHE A 424 -13.22 30.17 1.27
CA PHE A 424 -12.28 30.66 0.24
C PHE A 424 -12.73 30.36 -1.20
N LEU A 425 -13.57 29.33 -1.42
CA LEU A 425 -14.12 28.98 -2.73
C LEU A 425 -15.45 29.68 -3.05
N ARG A 426 -16.00 30.48 -2.12
CA ARG A 426 -17.24 31.22 -2.39
C ARG A 426 -16.99 32.32 -3.40
N LYS A 427 -17.97 32.54 -4.30
CA LYS A 427 -17.88 33.56 -5.38
C LYS A 427 -17.45 34.95 -4.89
N ARG A 428 -17.96 35.40 -3.74
CA ARG A 428 -17.59 36.71 -3.16
C ARG A 428 -16.09 36.80 -2.82
N SER A 429 -15.50 35.72 -2.28
CA SER A 429 -14.08 35.67 -1.97
C SER A 429 -13.24 35.71 -3.24
N LEU A 430 -13.59 34.92 -4.26
CA LEU A 430 -12.87 34.89 -5.54
C LEU A 430 -12.89 36.25 -6.23
N ILE A 431 -14.05 36.95 -6.26
CA ILE A 431 -14.17 38.28 -6.88
C ILE A 431 -13.29 39.29 -6.13
N ARG A 432 -13.32 39.29 -4.79
CA ARG A 432 -12.52 40.21 -3.97
C ARG A 432 -11.02 40.10 -4.24
N HIS A 433 -10.55 38.89 -4.47
CA HIS A 433 -9.14 38.61 -4.66
C HIS A 433 -8.69 38.54 -6.13
N LEU A 434 -9.59 38.74 -7.09
CA LEU A 434 -9.31 38.67 -8.53
C LEU A 434 -8.11 39.54 -8.96
N PRO A 435 -7.94 40.80 -8.53
CA PRO A 435 -6.77 41.60 -8.90
C PRO A 435 -5.45 40.98 -8.46
N ARG A 436 -5.40 40.40 -7.26
CA ARG A 436 -4.20 39.73 -6.74
C ARG A 436 -3.90 38.43 -7.49
N ILE A 437 -4.94 37.66 -7.86
CA ILE A 437 -4.80 36.47 -8.69
C ILE A 437 -4.19 36.86 -10.04
N LEU A 438 -4.75 37.85 -10.71
CA LEU A 438 -4.25 38.32 -12.00
C LEU A 438 -2.80 38.82 -11.92
N TRP A 439 -2.44 39.51 -10.82
CA TRP A 439 -1.07 39.95 -10.61
C TRP A 439 -0.12 38.80 -10.38
N LYS A 440 -0.47 37.81 -9.55
CA LYS A 440 0.32 36.61 -9.30
C LYS A 440 0.49 35.77 -10.58
N THR A 441 -0.55 35.62 -11.39
CA THR A 441 -0.54 34.80 -12.61
C THR A 441 -0.09 35.57 -13.84
N ARG A 442 0.38 36.86 -13.73
CA ARG A 442 0.75 37.70 -14.89
C ARG A 442 1.83 37.06 -15.75
N THR A 443 2.82 36.38 -15.18
CA THR A 443 3.88 35.70 -15.92
C THR A 443 3.32 34.58 -16.78
N LEU A 444 2.45 33.75 -16.20
CA LEU A 444 1.76 32.69 -16.92
C LEU A 444 0.89 33.26 -18.04
N ILE A 445 0.08 34.29 -17.73
CA ILE A 445 -0.79 34.94 -18.72
C ILE A 445 0.05 35.54 -19.88
N THR A 446 1.10 36.26 -19.54
CA THR A 446 1.98 36.86 -20.56
C THR A 446 2.69 35.81 -21.40
N SER A 447 3.13 34.70 -20.80
CA SER A 447 3.75 33.57 -21.51
C SER A 447 2.75 32.85 -22.41
N VAL A 448 1.51 32.67 -21.96
CA VAL A 448 0.42 32.13 -22.80
C VAL A 448 0.13 33.05 -23.99
N VAL A 449 -0.02 34.36 -23.75
CA VAL A 449 -0.25 35.34 -24.82
C VAL A 449 0.95 35.40 -25.81
N LYS A 450 2.18 35.37 -25.29
CA LYS A 450 3.40 35.33 -26.11
C LYS A 450 3.46 34.07 -26.97
N SER A 451 3.11 32.92 -26.44
CA SER A 451 3.03 31.68 -27.20
C SER A 451 1.99 31.72 -28.32
N MET A 452 0.84 32.42 -28.12
CA MET A 452 -0.18 32.60 -29.14
C MET A 452 0.25 33.53 -30.26
N LEU A 453 0.85 34.68 -29.92
CA LEU A 453 1.14 35.75 -30.86
C LEU A 453 2.54 35.61 -31.52
N LYS A 454 3.49 35.05 -30.80
CA LYS A 454 4.90 34.94 -31.22
C LYS A 454 5.50 33.57 -30.87
N PRO A 455 4.98 32.45 -31.45
CA PRO A 455 5.36 31.09 -31.03
C PRO A 455 6.88 30.80 -31.16
N ALA A 456 7.55 31.32 -32.17
CA ALA A 456 8.99 31.15 -32.35
C ALA A 456 9.82 31.86 -31.26
N GLN A 457 9.34 32.99 -30.75
CA GLN A 457 9.99 33.71 -29.65
C GLN A 457 9.70 33.01 -28.32
N PHE A 458 8.48 32.48 -28.15
CA PHE A 458 8.14 31.69 -26.99
C PHE A 458 9.02 30.43 -26.89
N LEU A 459 9.22 29.69 -28.00
CA LEU A 459 10.06 28.48 -27.99
C LEU A 459 11.52 28.78 -27.67
N ARG A 460 12.06 29.91 -28.14
CA ARG A 460 13.41 30.32 -27.73
C ARG A 460 13.47 30.56 -26.22
N SER A 461 12.57 31.40 -25.69
CA SER A 461 12.50 31.64 -24.25
C SER A 461 12.23 30.37 -23.43
N TYR A 462 11.48 29.41 -23.98
CA TYR A 462 11.22 28.10 -23.39
C TYR A 462 12.51 27.28 -23.27
N ASN A 463 13.29 27.17 -24.33
CA ASN A 463 14.56 26.42 -24.30
C ASN A 463 15.58 27.11 -23.37
N GLU A 464 15.73 28.45 -23.48
CA GLU A 464 16.59 29.24 -22.59
C GLU A 464 16.24 29.03 -21.10
N ALA A 465 14.95 28.95 -20.78
CA ALA A 465 14.53 28.70 -19.39
C ALA A 465 14.90 27.29 -18.90
N ILE A 466 14.84 26.28 -19.76
CA ILE A 466 15.28 24.93 -19.48
C ILE A 466 16.80 24.87 -19.30
N ASP A 467 17.56 25.46 -20.25
CA ASP A 467 19.01 25.47 -20.20
C ASP A 467 19.52 26.17 -18.91
N ASN A 468 18.92 27.30 -18.53
CA ASN A 468 19.20 28.00 -17.26
C ASN A 468 18.87 27.17 -16.02
N PHE A 469 17.82 26.32 -16.09
CA PHE A 469 17.47 25.43 -15.01
C PHE A 469 18.46 24.27 -14.89
N ASP A 470 18.88 23.68 -16.00
CA ASP A 470 19.88 22.63 -16.03
C ASP A 470 21.25 23.15 -15.54
N GLU A 471 21.62 24.40 -15.90
CA GLU A 471 22.80 25.09 -15.38
C GLU A 471 22.70 25.28 -13.84
N TRP A 472 21.54 25.73 -13.34
CA TRP A 472 21.30 25.86 -11.90
C TRP A 472 21.39 24.50 -11.18
N LEU A 473 20.88 23.44 -11.78
CA LEU A 473 20.98 22.09 -11.23
C LEU A 473 22.43 21.60 -11.14
N SER A 474 23.30 22.04 -12.03
CA SER A 474 24.73 21.67 -12.06
C SER A 474 25.58 22.39 -11.01
N GLN A 475 25.07 23.51 -10.43
CA GLN A 475 25.80 24.25 -9.42
C GLN A 475 26.05 23.43 -8.15
N PRO A 476 27.15 23.62 -7.41
CA PRO A 476 27.37 22.93 -6.14
C PRO A 476 26.22 23.11 -5.16
N ILE A 477 25.98 22.08 -4.34
CA ILE A 477 24.96 22.15 -3.27
C ILE A 477 25.51 23.04 -2.16
N ASP A 478 24.73 24.03 -1.73
CA ASP A 478 25.06 24.85 -0.57
C ASP A 478 24.63 24.11 0.73
N PHE A 479 25.59 23.69 1.50
CA PHE A 479 25.38 22.99 2.76
C PHE A 479 25.18 23.92 3.97
N THR A 480 25.29 25.23 3.81
CA THR A 480 25.20 26.22 4.89
C THR A 480 23.75 26.64 5.16
N GLN A 481 22.86 26.55 4.16
CA GLN A 481 21.46 26.93 4.31
C GLN A 481 20.66 25.86 5.05
N PRO A 482 19.65 26.23 5.89
CA PRO A 482 18.71 25.27 6.44
C PRO A 482 17.99 24.47 5.35
N LEU A 483 17.68 23.19 5.63
CA LEU A 483 17.09 22.29 4.64
C LEU A 483 15.75 22.79 4.10
N LYS A 484 14.89 23.32 4.98
CA LYS A 484 13.58 23.88 4.59
C LYS A 484 13.71 25.05 3.62
N GLU A 485 14.67 25.96 3.88
CA GLU A 485 14.93 27.11 3.00
C GLU A 485 15.45 26.66 1.63
N GLN A 486 16.29 25.65 1.59
CA GLN A 486 16.80 25.11 0.33
C GLN A 486 15.69 24.42 -0.48
N VAL A 487 14.80 23.66 0.16
CA VAL A 487 13.63 23.08 -0.52
C VAL A 487 12.76 24.18 -1.10
N MET A 488 12.50 25.22 -0.33
CA MET A 488 11.72 26.37 -0.78
C MET A 488 12.40 27.08 -1.97
N ALA A 489 13.69 27.38 -1.87
CA ALA A 489 14.45 28.02 -2.96
C ALA A 489 14.43 27.16 -4.24
N SER A 490 14.61 25.84 -4.10
CA SER A 490 14.57 24.90 -5.21
C SER A 490 13.17 24.83 -5.84
N TYR A 491 12.12 24.86 -5.02
CA TYR A 491 10.74 24.89 -5.48
C TYR A 491 10.41 26.20 -6.22
N LEU A 492 10.83 27.35 -5.68
CA LEU A 492 10.61 28.63 -6.32
C LEU A 492 11.34 28.70 -7.68
N LYS A 493 12.55 28.15 -7.76
CA LYS A 493 13.29 28.07 -9.02
C LYS A 493 12.60 27.14 -10.04
N PHE A 494 12.16 25.98 -9.59
CA PHE A 494 11.34 25.06 -10.41
C PHE A 494 10.05 25.74 -10.87
N TRP A 495 9.35 26.48 -10.00
CA TRP A 495 8.11 27.19 -10.32
C TRP A 495 8.33 28.28 -11.34
N GLU A 496 9.38 29.10 -11.18
CA GLU A 496 9.76 30.15 -12.13
C GLU A 496 9.91 29.61 -13.54
N VAL A 497 10.67 28.53 -13.70
CA VAL A 497 10.85 27.88 -15.01
C VAL A 497 9.55 27.30 -15.54
N THR A 498 8.80 26.63 -14.69
CA THR A 498 7.57 25.94 -15.08
C THR A 498 6.48 26.93 -15.51
N GLU A 499 6.32 28.05 -14.78
CA GLU A 499 5.35 29.11 -15.11
C GLU A 499 5.73 29.85 -16.40
N ALA A 500 7.00 30.08 -16.61
CA ALA A 500 7.46 30.80 -17.81
C ALA A 500 7.47 29.94 -19.08
N SER A 501 7.59 28.61 -18.95
CA SER A 501 7.83 27.70 -20.08
C SER A 501 6.87 26.53 -20.17
N THR A 502 6.93 25.60 -19.21
CA THR A 502 6.28 24.29 -19.34
C THR A 502 4.77 24.32 -19.11
N TYR A 503 4.25 25.12 -18.18
CA TYR A 503 2.79 25.26 -18.01
C TYR A 503 2.08 25.88 -19.21
N PRO A 504 2.55 27.00 -19.80
CA PRO A 504 1.96 27.50 -21.02
C PRO A 504 1.97 26.47 -22.17
N ALA A 505 3.06 25.72 -22.31
CA ALA A 505 3.16 24.68 -23.32
C ALA A 505 2.18 23.50 -23.04
N LEU A 506 2.03 23.09 -21.78
CA LEU A 506 1.06 22.08 -21.39
C LEU A 506 -0.39 22.54 -21.64
N ILE A 507 -0.72 23.79 -21.34
CA ILE A 507 -2.05 24.37 -21.63
C ILE A 507 -2.36 24.28 -23.11
N PHE A 508 -1.38 24.63 -24.00
CA PHE A 508 -1.56 24.51 -25.44
C PHE A 508 -1.67 23.07 -25.92
N PHE A 509 -0.91 22.17 -25.36
CA PHE A 509 -1.04 20.74 -25.61
C PHE A 509 -2.45 20.22 -25.27
N MET A 510 -2.96 20.56 -24.08
CA MET A 510 -4.32 20.18 -23.65
C MET A 510 -5.40 20.81 -24.53
N TYR A 511 -5.24 22.09 -24.90
CA TYR A 511 -6.17 22.77 -25.81
C TYR A 511 -6.18 22.14 -27.21
N ALA A 512 -5.01 21.77 -27.73
CA ALA A 512 -4.89 21.09 -29.00
C ALA A 512 -5.59 19.72 -28.98
N ASN A 513 -5.34 18.93 -27.94
CA ASN A 513 -5.98 17.64 -27.74
C ASN A 513 -7.51 17.79 -27.67
N ALA A 514 -8.02 18.68 -26.83
CA ALA A 514 -9.46 18.94 -26.70
C ALA A 514 -10.09 19.40 -28.03
N THR A 515 -9.35 20.22 -28.80
CA THR A 515 -9.79 20.67 -30.14
C THR A 515 -9.89 19.51 -31.13
N ILE A 516 -8.93 18.59 -31.12
CA ILE A 516 -8.92 17.41 -31.98
C ILE A 516 -10.10 16.50 -31.60
N LYS A 517 -10.30 16.23 -30.30
CA LYS A 517 -11.47 15.46 -29.78
C LYS A 517 -12.81 16.08 -30.20
N GLN A 518 -12.95 17.41 -30.14
CA GLN A 518 -14.15 18.12 -30.57
C GLN A 518 -14.39 17.99 -32.07
N LEU A 519 -13.32 18.08 -32.88
CA LEU A 519 -13.39 17.96 -34.34
C LEU A 519 -13.79 16.55 -34.78
N ASP A 520 -13.25 15.51 -34.11
CA ASP A 520 -13.55 14.13 -34.37
C ASP A 520 -15.02 13.83 -34.09
N ARG A 521 -15.52 14.16 -32.90
CA ARG A 521 -16.96 14.02 -32.55
C ARG A 521 -17.89 14.71 -33.56
N SER A 522 -17.42 15.74 -34.27
CA SER A 522 -18.19 16.46 -35.26
C SER A 522 -18.09 15.87 -36.67
N ALA A 523 -17.16 14.95 -36.91
CA ALA A 523 -16.92 14.34 -38.22
C ALA A 523 -17.73 13.04 -38.40
N THR A 524 -17.73 12.19 -37.41
CA THR A 524 -18.45 10.90 -37.42
C THR A 524 -18.72 10.44 -35.99
N PRO A 525 -19.99 10.18 -35.61
CA PRO A 525 -20.27 9.57 -34.32
C PRO A 525 -19.68 8.15 -34.28
N GLY A 526 -18.74 7.92 -33.35
CA GLY A 526 -18.17 6.60 -33.08
C GLY A 526 -16.72 6.35 -33.54
N THR A 527 -16.00 7.35 -34.01
CA THR A 527 -14.59 7.22 -34.48
C THR A 527 -13.54 7.58 -33.42
N GLY A 528 -13.78 7.33 -32.15
CA GLY A 528 -12.83 7.60 -31.05
C GLY A 528 -11.42 7.07 -31.30
N ASP A 529 -11.27 6.01 -32.08
CA ASP A 529 -9.99 5.37 -32.42
C ASP A 529 -9.01 6.30 -33.15
N LEU A 530 -9.52 7.23 -33.98
CA LEU A 530 -8.66 8.18 -34.70
C LEU A 530 -8.01 9.22 -33.78
N VAL A 531 -8.74 9.70 -32.79
CA VAL A 531 -8.22 10.64 -31.80
C VAL A 531 -7.15 9.98 -30.94
N ASP A 532 -7.42 8.76 -30.51
CA ASP A 532 -6.49 8.00 -29.68
C ASP A 532 -5.18 7.70 -30.43
N ALA A 533 -5.25 7.40 -31.73
CA ALA A 533 -4.08 7.25 -32.58
C ALA A 533 -3.34 8.57 -32.78
N ILE A 534 -4.05 9.69 -33.01
CA ILE A 534 -3.44 11.03 -33.18
C ILE A 534 -2.70 11.49 -31.93
N CYS A 535 -3.13 11.04 -30.75
CA CYS A 535 -2.58 11.43 -29.46
C CYS A 535 -1.51 10.46 -28.91
N ARG A 536 -0.89 9.65 -29.77
CA ARG A 536 0.18 8.69 -29.43
C ARG A 536 1.48 8.96 -30.19
N GLY A 537 2.54 8.23 -29.83
CA GLY A 537 3.78 8.20 -30.59
C GLY A 537 4.58 9.50 -30.55
N TYR A 538 4.67 10.17 -29.39
CA TYR A 538 5.51 11.36 -29.24
C TYR A 538 6.98 10.96 -29.08
N PRO A 539 7.88 11.39 -29.99
CA PRO A 539 9.29 10.96 -29.93
C PRO A 539 10.06 11.58 -28.76
N ASP A 540 9.67 12.78 -28.31
CA ASP A 540 10.38 13.52 -27.25
C ASP A 540 9.85 13.25 -25.83
N ASP A 541 9.02 12.21 -25.64
CA ASP A 541 8.52 11.79 -24.33
C ASP A 541 9.65 11.18 -23.50
N GLN A 542 9.90 11.72 -22.29
CA GLN A 542 11.03 11.33 -21.45
C GLN A 542 10.95 9.86 -21.01
N ILE A 543 9.74 9.33 -20.78
CA ILE A 543 9.53 7.92 -20.39
C ILE A 543 9.86 6.99 -21.56
N VAL A 544 9.39 7.37 -22.77
CA VAL A 544 9.69 6.61 -23.99
C VAL A 544 11.19 6.58 -24.24
N GLN A 545 11.85 7.74 -24.16
CA GLN A 545 13.31 7.84 -24.34
C GLN A 545 14.09 7.01 -23.33
N MET A 546 13.67 7.01 -22.06
CA MET A 546 14.28 6.16 -21.02
C MET A 546 14.15 4.67 -21.37
N GLY A 547 12.96 4.25 -21.80
CA GLY A 547 12.71 2.86 -22.21
C GLY A 547 13.53 2.43 -23.42
N LEU A 548 13.65 3.29 -24.45
CA LEU A 548 14.49 3.05 -25.63
C LEU A 548 15.97 2.91 -25.26
N MET A 549 16.50 3.79 -24.41
CA MET A 549 17.89 3.70 -23.95
C MET A 549 18.15 2.44 -23.10
N MET A 550 17.21 2.01 -22.25
CA MET A 550 17.31 0.75 -21.53
C MET A 550 17.30 -0.45 -22.49
N PHE A 551 16.51 -0.41 -23.55
CA PHE A 551 16.49 -1.42 -24.58
C PHE A 551 17.83 -1.46 -25.34
N ASP A 552 18.39 -0.33 -25.74
CA ASP A 552 19.68 -0.26 -26.41
C ASP A 552 20.79 -0.83 -25.52
N LEU A 553 20.80 -0.46 -24.23
CA LEU A 553 21.70 -1.05 -23.23
C LEU A 553 21.53 -2.59 -23.11
N SER A 554 20.29 -3.09 -23.17
CA SER A 554 20.03 -4.53 -23.10
C SER A 554 20.59 -5.34 -24.26
N LYS A 555 20.92 -4.65 -25.38
CA LYS A 555 21.53 -5.23 -26.58
C LYS A 555 23.05 -5.02 -26.66
N ALA A 556 23.59 -4.12 -25.83
CA ALA A 556 25.00 -3.73 -25.88
C ALA A 556 25.94 -4.74 -25.19
N LEU A 557 25.42 -5.70 -24.41
CA LEU A 557 26.16 -6.80 -23.83
C LEU A 557 25.54 -8.16 -24.19
N PRO A 558 26.30 -9.24 -24.16
CA PRO A 558 25.78 -10.60 -24.31
C PRO A 558 24.73 -10.90 -23.23
N LYS A 559 23.69 -11.67 -23.61
CA LYS A 559 22.58 -12.00 -22.68
C LYS A 559 23.08 -12.65 -21.38
N GLN A 560 24.14 -13.48 -21.46
CA GLN A 560 24.74 -14.16 -20.31
C GLN A 560 25.26 -13.17 -19.23
N ASP A 561 25.74 -11.99 -19.64
CA ASP A 561 26.22 -10.98 -18.69
C ASP A 561 25.10 -10.43 -17.77
N TYR A 562 23.84 -10.58 -18.18
CA TYR A 562 22.65 -10.15 -17.39
C TYR A 562 22.10 -11.25 -16.48
N GLU A 563 22.68 -12.44 -16.47
CA GLU A 563 22.23 -13.54 -15.59
C GLU A 563 22.79 -13.37 -14.16
N ASP A 564 24.01 -12.82 -14.03
CA ASP A 564 24.65 -12.50 -12.75
C ASP A 564 24.79 -10.97 -12.58
N LEU A 565 23.78 -10.37 -11.96
CA LEU A 565 23.74 -8.92 -11.73
C LEU A 565 24.79 -8.42 -10.74
N GLU A 566 25.28 -9.26 -9.84
CA GLU A 566 26.31 -8.89 -8.87
C GLU A 566 27.66 -8.72 -9.56
N THR A 567 28.06 -9.68 -10.36
CA THR A 567 29.26 -9.61 -11.20
C THR A 567 29.15 -8.46 -12.21
N LEU A 568 27.98 -8.27 -12.83
CA LEU A 568 27.77 -7.18 -13.78
C LEU A 568 27.93 -5.80 -13.13
N GLU A 569 27.37 -5.61 -11.93
CA GLU A 569 27.51 -4.37 -11.16
C GLU A 569 28.97 -4.10 -10.77
N GLN A 570 29.72 -5.12 -10.33
CA GLN A 570 31.15 -4.99 -10.01
C GLN A 570 31.97 -4.59 -11.26
N ARG A 571 31.71 -5.24 -12.40
CA ARG A 571 32.36 -4.88 -13.68
C ARG A 571 32.00 -3.47 -14.13
N LEU A 572 30.79 -3.01 -13.89
CA LEU A 572 30.37 -1.64 -14.16
C LEU A 572 31.12 -0.64 -13.27
N GLN A 573 31.20 -0.90 -11.96
CA GLN A 573 31.93 -0.04 -11.01
C GLN A 573 33.41 0.06 -11.32
N THR A 574 34.05 -1.07 -11.73
CA THR A 574 35.45 -1.11 -12.13
C THR A 574 35.69 -0.69 -13.60
N ARG A 575 34.64 -0.30 -14.31
CA ARG A 575 34.70 0.06 -15.75
C ARG A 575 35.22 -1.05 -16.64
N ALA A 576 35.07 -2.32 -16.22
CA ALA A 576 35.52 -3.52 -16.94
C ALA A 576 34.46 -4.13 -17.86
N LEU A 577 33.70 -3.27 -18.56
CA LEU A 577 32.69 -3.62 -19.57
C LEU A 577 33.06 -3.05 -20.94
N ASP A 578 32.30 -3.47 -21.95
CA ASP A 578 32.46 -2.97 -23.31
C ASP A 578 32.40 -1.42 -23.36
N PRO A 579 33.33 -0.75 -24.06
CA PRO A 579 33.35 0.71 -24.13
C PRO A 579 32.06 1.35 -24.70
N VAL A 580 31.37 0.65 -25.61
CA VAL A 580 30.11 1.13 -26.19
C VAL A 580 29.03 1.09 -25.11
N PHE A 581 28.93 -0.02 -24.35
CA PHE A 581 28.02 -0.11 -23.22
C PHE A 581 28.30 1.00 -22.20
N LEU A 582 29.55 1.18 -21.81
CA LEU A 582 29.94 2.20 -20.82
C LEU A 582 29.57 3.63 -21.28
N SER A 583 29.79 3.93 -22.56
CA SER A 583 29.40 5.24 -23.12
C SER A 583 27.89 5.44 -23.11
N GLN A 584 27.11 4.43 -23.49
CA GLN A 584 25.65 4.48 -23.45
C GLN A 584 25.12 4.57 -22.02
N TRP A 585 25.74 3.85 -21.10
CA TRP A 585 25.43 3.88 -19.68
C TRP A 585 25.66 5.26 -19.06
N ASP A 586 26.80 5.90 -19.36
CA ASP A 586 27.11 7.23 -18.85
C ASP A 586 26.07 8.27 -19.33
N VAL A 587 25.67 8.21 -20.60
CA VAL A 587 24.61 9.08 -21.14
C VAL A 587 23.25 8.79 -20.47
N PHE A 588 22.95 7.49 -20.23
CA PHE A 588 21.73 7.09 -19.55
C PHE A 588 21.68 7.63 -18.11
N ILE A 589 22.74 7.46 -17.33
CA ILE A 589 22.83 7.94 -15.94
C ILE A 589 22.85 9.46 -15.88
N GLN A 590 23.55 10.13 -16.76
CA GLN A 590 23.54 11.59 -16.83
C GLN A 590 22.10 12.12 -17.02
N ARG A 591 21.31 11.48 -17.88
CA ARG A 591 19.96 11.92 -18.19
C ARG A 591 18.90 11.41 -17.22
N PHE A 592 18.98 10.15 -16.83
CA PHE A 592 17.94 9.44 -16.06
C PHE A 592 18.42 8.93 -14.70
N GLY A 593 19.64 9.24 -14.27
CA GLY A 593 20.15 8.84 -12.96
C GLY A 593 19.33 9.39 -11.79
N CYS A 594 18.58 10.47 -11.99
CA CYS A 594 17.63 11.02 -11.00
C CYS A 594 16.33 10.21 -10.87
N ARG A 595 16.08 9.26 -11.80
CA ARG A 595 14.88 8.41 -11.81
C ARG A 595 15.11 7.15 -10.98
N GLY A 596 14.03 6.40 -10.70
CA GLY A 596 14.08 5.15 -9.95
C GLY A 596 12.68 4.60 -9.65
N PRO A 597 12.57 3.43 -9.01
CA PRO A 597 11.29 2.88 -8.57
C PRO A 597 10.63 3.80 -7.52
N LEU A 598 9.31 4.02 -7.66
CA LEU A 598 8.55 4.89 -6.75
C LEU A 598 9.25 6.24 -6.51
N GLU A 599 9.66 6.87 -7.57
CA GLU A 599 10.64 7.97 -7.63
C GLU A 599 10.28 9.25 -6.87
N MET A 600 8.98 9.45 -6.55
CA MET A 600 8.53 10.59 -5.75
C MET A 600 8.86 10.43 -4.26
N GLU A 601 9.08 9.19 -3.79
CA GLU A 601 9.50 8.91 -2.42
C GLU A 601 11.01 9.15 -2.27
N TRP A 602 11.38 10.06 -1.36
CA TRP A 602 12.78 10.44 -1.17
C TRP A 602 13.61 9.34 -0.49
N ALA A 603 12.98 8.47 0.29
CA ALA A 603 13.67 7.32 0.89
C ALA A 603 14.11 6.27 -0.15
N ASN A 604 13.51 6.28 -1.34
CA ASN A 604 13.86 5.31 -2.38
C ASN A 604 15.10 5.73 -3.17
N PRO A 605 16.06 4.83 -3.37
CA PRO A 605 17.28 5.12 -4.11
C PRO A 605 17.00 5.39 -5.59
N LYS A 606 17.87 6.16 -6.23
CA LYS A 606 17.82 6.51 -7.64
C LYS A 606 18.81 5.68 -8.46
N TYR A 607 18.62 5.59 -9.77
CA TYR A 607 19.51 4.82 -10.65
C TYR A 607 20.98 5.27 -10.57
N GLY A 608 21.23 6.57 -10.41
CA GLY A 608 22.58 7.11 -10.26
C GLY A 608 23.24 6.76 -8.92
N GLU A 609 22.44 6.48 -7.88
CA GLU A 609 22.94 6.08 -6.56
C GLU A 609 23.12 4.56 -6.45
N GLN A 610 22.18 3.82 -7.03
CA GLN A 610 22.16 2.36 -6.98
C GLN A 610 21.96 1.79 -8.39
N PRO A 611 23.04 1.62 -9.15
CA PRO A 611 23.03 1.14 -10.53
C PRO A 611 22.28 -0.18 -10.73
N ARG A 612 22.32 -1.06 -9.73
CA ARG A 612 21.65 -2.36 -9.73
C ARG A 612 20.15 -2.27 -10.06
N LEU A 613 19.48 -1.19 -9.65
CA LEU A 613 18.05 -0.98 -9.94
C LEU A 613 17.78 -0.82 -11.45
N ALA A 614 18.65 -0.09 -12.15
CA ALA A 614 18.55 0.04 -13.60
C ALA A 614 18.98 -1.26 -14.30
N LEU A 615 20.06 -1.89 -13.84
CA LEU A 615 20.53 -3.17 -14.38
C LEU A 615 19.49 -4.28 -14.25
N GLN A 616 18.71 -4.33 -13.17
CA GLN A 616 17.60 -5.28 -13.02
C GLN A 616 16.54 -5.09 -14.13
N GLN A 617 16.16 -3.87 -14.45
CA GLN A 617 15.18 -3.58 -15.50
C GLN A 617 15.76 -3.90 -16.89
N ILE A 618 17.02 -3.53 -17.13
CA ILE A 618 17.73 -3.84 -18.38
C ILE A 618 17.85 -5.36 -18.56
N ALA A 619 18.18 -6.09 -17.50
CA ALA A 619 18.27 -7.56 -17.54
C ALA A 619 16.90 -8.21 -17.82
N MET A 620 15.82 -7.69 -17.24
CA MET A 620 14.46 -8.17 -17.58
C MET A 620 14.17 -7.98 -19.08
N ILE A 621 14.54 -6.87 -19.66
CA ILE A 621 14.40 -6.62 -21.10
C ILE A 621 15.28 -7.58 -21.92
N ALA A 622 16.53 -7.77 -21.54
CA ALA A 622 17.47 -8.69 -22.20
C ALA A 622 16.97 -10.15 -22.19
N ASN A 623 16.34 -10.55 -21.08
CA ASN A 623 15.85 -11.91 -20.85
C ASN A 623 14.45 -12.18 -21.40
N ALA A 624 13.66 -11.16 -21.70
CA ALA A 624 12.29 -11.31 -22.22
C ALA A 624 12.17 -12.05 -23.56
N GLY A 625 13.29 -12.28 -24.25
CA GLY A 625 13.44 -13.25 -25.37
C GLY A 625 12.49 -13.03 -26.54
N GLY A 626 12.07 -11.80 -26.85
CA GLY A 626 11.04 -11.54 -27.83
C GLY A 626 11.53 -10.85 -29.11
N THR A 627 10.69 -10.94 -30.14
CA THR A 627 10.79 -10.16 -31.39
C THR A 627 10.37 -8.69 -31.22
N PHE A 628 10.08 -8.26 -29.98
CA PHE A 628 9.63 -6.91 -29.64
C PHE A 628 10.79 -5.91 -29.74
N ASP A 629 10.70 -5.00 -30.71
CA ASP A 629 11.62 -3.87 -30.85
C ASP A 629 10.83 -2.57 -30.55
N PRO A 630 11.10 -1.89 -29.42
CA PRO A 630 10.41 -0.65 -29.07
C PRO A 630 10.68 0.50 -30.04
N HIS A 631 11.80 0.51 -30.77
CA HIS A 631 12.06 1.47 -31.83
C HIS A 631 11.12 1.24 -33.02
N GLU A 632 10.86 -0.01 -33.38
CA GLU A 632 9.88 -0.35 -34.44
C GLU A 632 8.47 0.04 -34.02
N VAL A 633 8.07 -0.29 -32.79
CA VAL A 633 6.78 0.14 -32.25
C VAL A 633 6.62 1.66 -32.25
N GLN A 634 7.67 2.40 -31.88
CA GLN A 634 7.66 3.86 -31.93
C GLN A 634 7.47 4.36 -33.33
N ARG A 635 8.18 3.76 -34.33
CA ARG A 635 7.99 4.12 -35.76
C ARG A 635 6.56 3.82 -36.23
N GLN A 636 5.99 2.68 -35.84
CA GLN A 636 4.62 2.32 -36.20
C GLN A 636 3.60 3.29 -35.59
N LEU A 637 3.74 3.64 -34.31
CA LEU A 637 2.87 4.61 -33.63
C LEU A 637 2.93 5.99 -34.29
N ILE A 638 4.11 6.42 -34.75
CA ILE A 638 4.26 7.67 -35.51
C ILE A 638 3.52 7.58 -36.86
N ALA A 639 3.68 6.47 -37.57
CA ALA A 639 3.00 6.23 -38.84
C ALA A 639 1.47 6.16 -38.68
N GLU A 640 0.99 5.47 -37.68
CA GLU A 640 -0.45 5.40 -37.35
C GLU A 640 -1.02 6.79 -37.03
N ARG A 641 -0.29 7.58 -36.24
CA ARG A 641 -0.66 8.96 -35.93
C ARG A 641 -0.84 9.83 -37.21
N GLU A 642 0.12 9.75 -38.10
CA GLU A 642 0.05 10.51 -39.36
C GLU A 642 -1.11 10.04 -40.24
N GLN A 643 -1.32 8.73 -40.36
CA GLN A 643 -2.44 8.16 -41.10
C GLN A 643 -3.80 8.56 -40.48
N ALA A 644 -3.92 8.49 -39.15
CA ALA A 644 -5.13 8.90 -38.45
C ALA A 644 -5.43 10.39 -38.62
N TYR A 645 -4.38 11.24 -38.58
CA TYR A 645 -4.51 12.68 -38.86
C TYR A 645 -5.03 12.93 -40.28
N ASP A 646 -4.43 12.31 -41.31
CA ASP A 646 -4.84 12.47 -42.67
C ASP A 646 -6.28 11.95 -42.92
N ARG A 647 -6.64 10.83 -42.32
CA ARG A 647 -8.02 10.29 -42.38
C ARG A 647 -9.03 11.24 -41.75
N LEU A 648 -8.76 11.76 -40.55
CA LEU A 648 -9.62 12.75 -39.91
C LEU A 648 -9.73 14.02 -40.74
N ARG A 649 -8.61 14.48 -41.30
CA ARG A 649 -8.57 15.64 -42.22
C ARG A 649 -9.47 15.44 -43.44
N GLN A 650 -9.49 14.26 -44.05
CA GLN A 650 -10.35 13.94 -45.18
C GLN A 650 -11.83 13.97 -44.83
N LEU A 651 -12.21 13.45 -43.65
CA LEU A 651 -13.59 13.42 -43.18
C LEU A 651 -14.14 14.81 -42.81
N LEU A 652 -13.29 15.77 -42.51
CA LEU A 652 -13.70 17.11 -42.08
C LEU A 652 -13.99 18.05 -43.29
N PRO A 653 -15.00 18.95 -43.15
CA PRO A 653 -15.25 20.05 -44.10
C PRO A 653 -14.02 20.97 -44.23
N LYS A 654 -13.82 21.58 -45.43
CA LYS A 654 -12.65 22.45 -45.72
C LYS A 654 -12.35 23.52 -44.65
N ARG A 655 -13.40 24.13 -44.07
CA ARG A 655 -13.25 25.14 -42.99
C ARG A 655 -12.64 24.58 -41.73
N LYS A 656 -13.00 23.34 -41.36
CA LYS A 656 -12.50 22.66 -40.12
C LYS A 656 -11.10 22.08 -40.32
N ARG A 657 -10.66 21.77 -41.54
CA ARG A 657 -9.31 21.25 -41.86
C ARG A 657 -8.19 22.20 -41.40
N LYS A 658 -8.38 23.52 -41.58
CA LYS A 658 -7.40 24.52 -41.11
C LYS A 658 -7.28 24.50 -39.57
N ARG A 659 -8.41 24.34 -38.87
CA ARG A 659 -8.44 24.24 -37.38
C ARG A 659 -7.75 22.98 -36.92
N LEU A 660 -8.00 21.83 -37.58
CA LEU A 660 -7.31 20.57 -37.26
C LEU A 660 -5.79 20.70 -37.49
N ALA A 661 -5.36 21.21 -38.63
CA ALA A 661 -3.93 21.38 -38.93
C ALA A 661 -3.21 22.27 -37.89
N LYS A 662 -3.87 23.36 -37.44
CA LYS A 662 -3.32 24.22 -36.38
C LYS A 662 -3.25 23.46 -35.05
N ALA A 663 -4.30 22.74 -34.67
CA ALA A 663 -4.32 21.95 -33.41
C ALA A 663 -3.26 20.85 -33.45
N TYR A 664 -3.15 20.10 -34.53
CA TYR A 664 -2.15 19.05 -34.70
C TYR A 664 -0.71 19.54 -34.60
N LYS A 665 -0.41 20.66 -35.31
CA LYS A 665 0.91 21.31 -35.20
C LYS A 665 1.21 21.74 -33.75
N THR A 666 0.22 22.31 -33.06
CA THR A 666 0.35 22.73 -31.66
C THR A 666 0.56 21.53 -30.74
N LEU A 667 -0.18 20.44 -30.97
CA LEU A 667 -0.04 19.18 -30.22
C LEU A 667 1.39 18.64 -30.27
N LEU A 668 1.95 18.50 -31.48
CA LEU A 668 3.31 18.01 -31.69
C LEU A 668 4.37 18.94 -31.10
N LEU A 669 4.19 20.25 -31.25
CA LEU A 669 5.13 21.25 -30.75
C LEU A 669 5.26 21.22 -29.22
N HIS A 670 4.18 20.92 -28.52
CA HIS A 670 4.11 20.97 -27.06
C HIS A 670 4.02 19.60 -26.39
N SER A 671 4.13 18.50 -27.14
CA SER A 671 4.05 17.12 -26.59
C SER A 671 5.12 16.84 -25.55
N ARG A 672 6.33 17.39 -25.71
CA ARG A 672 7.45 17.29 -24.77
C ARG A 672 7.11 17.79 -23.36
N SER A 673 6.23 18.80 -23.24
CA SER A 673 5.91 19.44 -21.96
C SER A 673 5.18 18.52 -20.98
N ARG A 674 4.55 17.45 -21.47
CA ARG A 674 3.75 16.54 -20.65
C ARG A 674 4.56 15.87 -19.53
N GLU A 675 5.73 15.34 -19.88
CA GLU A 675 6.57 14.57 -18.95
C GLU A 675 7.76 15.39 -18.41
N LEU A 676 8.06 16.54 -19.01
CA LEU A 676 9.21 17.35 -18.65
C LEU A 676 9.09 17.94 -17.24
N ILE A 677 7.88 18.34 -16.83
CA ILE A 677 7.60 18.86 -15.49
C ILE A 677 8.01 17.81 -14.43
N LYS A 678 7.58 16.56 -14.63
CA LYS A 678 7.92 15.47 -13.71
C LYS A 678 9.42 15.19 -13.71
N HIS A 679 10.07 15.23 -14.88
CA HIS A 679 11.51 15.02 -14.98
C HIS A 679 12.30 16.07 -14.19
N HIS A 680 11.96 17.35 -14.31
CA HIS A 680 12.60 18.42 -13.55
C HIS A 680 12.38 18.29 -12.03
N ILE A 681 11.17 17.91 -11.59
CA ILE A 681 10.92 17.62 -10.17
C ILE A 681 11.84 16.50 -9.67
N MET A 682 12.03 15.42 -10.46
CA MET A 682 12.90 14.32 -10.08
C MET A 682 14.37 14.75 -9.97
N GLN A 683 14.82 15.64 -10.83
CA GLN A 683 16.17 16.21 -10.73
C GLN A 683 16.35 17.03 -9.44
N VAL A 684 15.36 17.86 -9.08
CA VAL A 684 15.36 18.59 -7.80
C VAL A 684 15.37 17.64 -6.61
N PHE A 685 14.53 16.61 -6.63
CA PHE A 685 14.46 15.62 -5.53
C PHE A 685 15.74 14.81 -5.39
N ALA A 686 16.37 14.42 -6.51
CA ALA A 686 17.65 13.73 -6.48
C ALA A 686 18.75 14.61 -5.86
N ARG A 687 18.79 15.89 -6.24
CA ARG A 687 19.73 16.88 -5.69
C ARG A 687 19.55 17.06 -4.18
N PHE A 688 18.31 17.20 -3.71
CA PHE A 688 17.99 17.34 -2.31
C PHE A 688 18.33 16.05 -1.54
N ARG A 689 17.97 14.90 -2.08
CA ARG A 689 18.30 13.59 -1.50
C ARG A 689 19.81 13.41 -1.33
N THR A 690 20.63 13.80 -2.30
CA THR A 690 22.09 13.74 -2.19
C THR A 690 22.59 14.51 -0.97
N ARG A 691 22.08 15.73 -0.73
CA ARG A 691 22.43 16.51 0.46
C ARG A 691 22.05 15.81 1.76
N VAL A 692 20.80 15.34 1.85
CA VAL A 692 20.28 14.64 3.02
C VAL A 692 21.13 13.42 3.35
N LEU A 693 21.52 12.64 2.35
CA LEU A 693 22.37 11.47 2.54
C LEU A 693 23.79 11.83 2.99
N CYS A 694 24.37 12.96 2.55
CA CYS A 694 25.63 13.44 3.08
C CYS A 694 25.54 13.76 4.59
N HIS A 695 24.44 14.39 5.03
CA HIS A 695 24.18 14.61 6.46
C HIS A 695 23.95 13.30 7.22
N ALA A 696 23.25 12.33 6.62
CA ALA A 696 23.07 11.01 7.20
C ALA A 696 24.42 10.32 7.44
N ASP A 697 25.32 10.33 6.44
CA ASP A 697 26.64 9.73 6.52
C ASP A 697 27.50 10.41 7.62
N GLN A 698 27.34 11.70 7.83
CA GLN A 698 27.98 12.43 8.94
C GLN A 698 27.43 11.94 10.29
N LEU A 699 26.12 11.93 10.46
CA LEU A 699 25.46 11.55 11.73
C LEU A 699 25.69 10.07 12.09
N VAL A 700 25.81 9.19 11.10
CA VAL A 700 26.19 7.78 11.33
C VAL A 700 27.65 7.68 11.80
N ARG A 701 28.58 8.43 11.17
CA ARG A 701 29.99 8.45 11.61
C ARG A 701 30.16 9.02 13.03
N GLU A 702 29.30 9.96 13.42
CA GLU A 702 29.25 10.52 14.77
C GLU A 702 28.55 9.59 15.79
N GLY A 703 27.99 8.44 15.35
CA GLY A 703 27.24 7.50 16.18
C GLY A 703 25.86 8.00 16.63
N ARG A 704 25.33 9.03 15.98
CA ARG A 704 24.05 9.67 16.31
C ARG A 704 22.85 9.06 15.52
N LEU A 705 23.11 8.34 14.44
CA LEU A 705 22.18 7.44 13.74
C LEU A 705 22.81 6.05 13.63
N ASP A 706 22.00 5.00 13.59
CA ASP A 706 22.46 3.62 13.44
C ASP A 706 22.66 3.27 11.96
N THR A 707 21.78 3.75 11.10
CA THR A 707 21.84 3.56 9.66
C THR A 707 21.54 4.85 8.91
N ARG A 708 22.02 4.91 7.69
CA ARG A 708 21.82 6.02 6.76
C ARG A 708 20.34 6.30 6.45
N GLU A 709 19.55 5.24 6.39
CA GLU A 709 18.14 5.26 6.01
C GLU A 709 17.27 5.93 7.09
N GLN A 710 17.68 5.88 8.36
CA GLN A 710 16.94 6.53 9.46
C GLN A 710 16.77 8.05 9.28
N ILE A 711 17.56 8.69 8.41
CA ILE A 711 17.40 10.11 8.09
C ILE A 711 16.05 10.43 7.46
N PHE A 712 15.40 9.46 6.80
CA PHE A 712 14.08 9.64 6.20
C PHE A 712 12.93 9.51 7.19
N ASP A 713 13.22 9.07 8.42
CA ASP A 713 12.25 8.92 9.51
C ASP A 713 12.07 10.19 10.33
N VAL A 714 12.82 11.26 10.05
CA VAL A 714 12.76 12.58 10.72
C VAL A 714 12.27 13.67 9.77
N CYS A 715 11.98 14.86 10.28
CA CYS A 715 11.70 16.05 9.47
C CYS A 715 12.94 16.91 9.25
N MET A 716 12.88 17.84 8.29
CA MET A 716 14.00 18.73 7.93
C MET A 716 14.51 19.53 9.12
N SER A 717 13.61 20.06 9.96
CA SER A 717 14.01 20.84 11.15
C SER A 717 14.74 20.00 12.20
N GLU A 718 14.45 18.71 12.31
CA GLU A 718 15.15 17.79 13.22
C GLU A 718 16.56 17.46 12.69
N ILE A 719 16.71 17.37 11.37
CA ILE A 719 18.05 17.25 10.74
C ILE A 719 18.86 18.52 11.00
N ASP A 720 18.30 19.71 10.73
CA ASP A 720 18.97 20.98 10.97
C ASP A 720 19.37 21.15 12.44
N ARG A 721 18.49 20.77 13.38
CA ARG A 721 18.82 20.74 14.81
C ARG A 721 19.95 19.78 15.13
N ALA A 722 19.92 18.58 14.58
CA ALA A 722 20.97 17.60 14.81
C ALA A 722 22.34 18.09 14.34
N LEU A 723 22.41 18.89 13.29
CA LEU A 723 23.65 19.45 12.77
C LEU A 723 24.23 20.58 13.65
N HIS A 724 23.37 21.33 14.36
CA HIS A 724 23.74 22.51 15.13
C HIS A 724 23.70 22.29 16.65
N GLU A 725 22.90 21.32 17.13
CA GLU A 725 22.69 21.01 18.54
C GLU A 725 23.23 19.59 18.84
N PRO A 726 24.46 19.43 19.37
CA PRO A 726 25.03 18.11 19.67
C PRO A 726 24.17 17.26 20.63
N GLU A 727 23.48 17.94 21.56
CA GLU A 727 22.64 17.31 22.59
C GLU A 727 21.27 16.78 22.02
N PHE A 728 20.91 17.16 20.81
CA PHE A 728 19.63 16.71 20.22
C PHE A 728 19.70 15.22 19.83
N ASP A 729 18.87 14.39 20.46
CA ASP A 729 18.81 12.94 20.19
C ASP A 729 17.98 12.65 18.93
N ILE A 730 18.63 12.74 17.78
CA ILE A 730 18.00 12.46 16.48
C ILE A 730 17.61 10.97 16.31
N ARG A 731 18.31 10.03 16.98
CA ARG A 731 18.00 8.60 16.92
C ARG A 731 16.63 8.33 17.54
N ASN A 732 16.37 8.83 18.73
CA ASN A 732 15.06 8.70 19.37
C ASN A 732 13.97 9.43 18.59
N ALA A 733 14.25 10.58 17.99
CA ALA A 733 13.33 11.29 17.12
C ALA A 733 12.95 10.43 15.89
N ALA A 734 13.94 9.78 15.24
CA ALA A 734 13.72 8.88 14.10
C ALA A 734 12.85 7.66 14.49
N ILE A 735 13.14 7.03 15.63
CA ILE A 735 12.37 5.89 16.13
C ILE A 735 10.92 6.31 16.38
N ALA A 736 10.69 7.40 17.09
CA ALA A 736 9.35 7.85 17.46
C ALA A 736 8.52 8.27 16.25
N ARG A 737 9.09 9.05 15.33
CA ARG A 737 8.39 9.56 14.14
C ARG A 737 8.22 8.49 13.08
N GLY A 738 9.24 7.65 12.86
CA GLY A 738 9.22 6.57 11.88
C GLY A 738 8.31 5.40 12.24
N ALA A 739 7.95 5.24 13.52
CA ALA A 739 7.21 4.08 14.01
C ALA A 739 5.91 3.80 13.23
N ASN A 740 5.09 4.83 12.98
CA ASN A 740 3.85 4.67 12.21
C ASN A 740 4.11 4.36 10.72
N PHE A 741 5.11 5.00 10.12
CA PHE A 741 5.51 4.74 8.74
C PHE A 741 5.95 3.28 8.56
N HIS A 742 6.80 2.76 9.43
CA HIS A 742 7.26 1.38 9.36
C HIS A 742 6.14 0.38 9.65
N LYS A 743 5.26 0.68 10.62
CA LYS A 743 4.05 -0.13 10.88
C LYS A 743 3.14 -0.22 9.64
N LEU A 744 2.89 0.90 8.98
CA LEU A 744 2.09 0.94 7.76
C LEU A 744 2.79 0.22 6.59
N LYS A 745 4.09 0.38 6.44
CA LYS A 745 4.89 -0.28 5.41
C LYS A 745 4.88 -1.81 5.54
N ALA A 746 4.87 -2.32 6.76
CA ALA A 746 4.76 -3.74 7.02
C ALA A 746 3.34 -4.29 6.81
N ARG A 747 2.30 -3.49 7.08
CA ARG A 747 0.90 -3.94 7.18
C ARG A 747 0.09 -3.68 5.90
N VAL A 748 0.28 -2.53 5.25
CA VAL A 748 -0.57 -2.09 4.12
C VAL A 748 0.15 -2.31 2.80
N LYS A 749 -0.30 -3.31 2.04
CA LYS A 749 0.26 -3.60 0.70
C LYS A 749 -0.25 -2.62 -0.36
N HIS A 750 -1.51 -2.21 -0.27
CA HIS A 750 -2.17 -1.34 -1.25
C HIS A 750 -3.07 -0.32 -0.55
N PHE A 751 -2.86 0.94 -0.83
CA PHE A 751 -3.75 2.01 -0.38
C PHE A 751 -4.89 2.20 -1.40
N PRO A 752 -6.12 2.48 -0.93
CA PRO A 752 -7.24 2.75 -1.82
C PRO A 752 -7.15 4.14 -2.42
N MET A 753 -7.60 4.29 -3.67
CA MET A 753 -7.65 5.58 -4.33
C MET A 753 -8.69 6.54 -3.71
N ALA A 754 -9.81 6.00 -3.21
CA ALA A 754 -10.83 6.75 -2.51
C ALA A 754 -11.31 5.99 -1.27
N ILE A 755 -11.39 6.72 -0.16
CA ILE A 755 -11.81 6.21 1.15
C ILE A 755 -12.66 7.26 1.85
N ASP A 756 -13.69 6.85 2.59
CA ASP A 756 -14.47 7.81 3.37
C ASP A 756 -13.95 7.95 4.81
N SER A 757 -14.50 8.91 5.53
CA SER A 757 -14.11 9.23 6.92
C SER A 757 -14.46 8.15 7.95
N ARG A 758 -15.12 7.05 7.53
CA ARG A 758 -15.38 5.85 8.33
C ARG A 758 -14.72 4.61 7.74
N GLY A 759 -13.69 4.83 6.92
CA GLY A 759 -12.83 3.76 6.40
C GLY A 759 -13.39 3.03 5.18
N ARG A 760 -14.63 3.33 4.73
CA ARG A 760 -15.22 2.66 3.57
C ARG A 760 -14.46 2.99 2.28
N ILE A 761 -13.98 1.95 1.61
CA ILE A 761 -13.27 2.06 0.34
C ILE A 761 -14.28 2.10 -0.81
N LEU A 762 -14.24 3.18 -1.60
CA LEU A 762 -15.01 3.27 -2.83
C LEU A 762 -14.26 2.59 -3.97
N ARG A 763 -14.98 1.77 -4.73
CA ARG A 763 -14.46 1.07 -5.92
C ARG A 763 -15.23 1.51 -7.15
N PRO A 764 -14.60 1.51 -8.35
CA PRO A 764 -15.35 1.76 -9.59
C PRO A 764 -16.40 0.67 -9.76
N ASN A 765 -17.65 1.07 -10.00
CA ASN A 765 -18.71 0.13 -10.36
C ASN A 765 -18.45 -0.34 -11.82
N LYS A 766 -17.67 -1.39 -11.97
CA LYS A 766 -17.60 -2.08 -13.25
C LYS A 766 -18.96 -2.77 -13.46
N LYS A 767 -19.82 -2.21 -14.28
CA LYS A 767 -20.82 -3.03 -14.98
C LYS A 767 -20.00 -4.12 -15.68
N ALA A 768 -20.33 -5.37 -15.39
CA ALA A 768 -19.73 -6.51 -16.05
C ALA A 768 -19.97 -6.38 -17.55
N GLU A 769 -19.07 -5.73 -18.26
CA GLU A 769 -18.96 -5.88 -19.71
C GLU A 769 -18.38 -7.28 -19.90
N THR A 770 -19.23 -8.17 -20.39
CA THR A 770 -18.86 -9.48 -20.88
C THR A 770 -17.76 -9.32 -21.93
N GLY A 771 -16.51 -9.65 -21.57
CA GLY A 771 -15.42 -9.79 -22.51
C GLY A 771 -14.24 -8.83 -22.30
N GLY A 772 -13.21 -9.30 -21.60
CA GLY A 772 -11.85 -8.77 -21.66
C GLY A 772 -11.51 -7.66 -20.64
N PHE A 773 -10.32 -7.78 -20.06
CA PHE A 773 -9.71 -6.72 -19.26
C PHE A 773 -9.34 -5.54 -20.16
N LYS A 774 -10.01 -4.38 -19.99
CA LYS A 774 -9.52 -3.11 -20.55
C LYS A 774 -8.51 -2.49 -19.58
N GLY A 775 -7.24 -2.78 -19.78
CA GLY A 775 -6.14 -2.00 -19.23
C GLY A 775 -5.73 -0.93 -20.22
N ALA A 776 -5.40 0.28 -19.78
CA ALA A 776 -4.62 1.18 -20.60
C ALA A 776 -3.22 0.52 -20.77
N PRO A 777 -2.76 0.21 -21.98
CA PRO A 777 -1.46 -0.40 -22.17
C PRO A 777 -0.38 0.61 -21.77
N ILE A 778 0.24 0.37 -20.60
CA ILE A 778 1.38 1.16 -20.13
C ILE A 778 2.67 0.67 -20.82
N SER A 779 2.69 -0.60 -21.21
CA SER A 779 3.69 -1.21 -22.08
C SER A 779 3.04 -2.31 -22.91
N PRO A 780 3.49 -2.59 -24.12
CA PRO A 780 3.01 -3.72 -24.88
C PRO A 780 3.54 -5.00 -24.22
N GLY A 781 2.66 -5.74 -23.60
CA GLY A 781 2.90 -7.07 -23.05
C GLY A 781 1.80 -8.02 -23.49
N THR A 782 2.16 -9.22 -23.92
CA THR A 782 1.21 -10.31 -24.14
C THR A 782 0.94 -10.93 -22.78
N VAL A 783 -0.30 -10.86 -22.31
CA VAL A 783 -0.75 -11.65 -21.16
C VAL A 783 -1.07 -13.03 -21.70
N THR A 784 -0.24 -14.02 -21.39
CA THR A 784 -0.53 -15.45 -21.56
C THR A 784 -1.32 -15.96 -20.37
#